data_d5f10c83a8237ccd6b4364b95c7e93c1
#
_entry.id   d5f10c83a8237ccd6b4364b95c7e93c1
#
_cell.length_a   1.000
_cell.length_b   1.000
_cell.length_c   1.000
_cell.angle_alpha   90.00
_cell.angle_beta   90.00
_cell.angle_gamma   90.00
#
_symmetry.space_group_name_H-M   'P 1'
#
loop_
_entity.id
_entity.type
_entity.pdbx_description
1 polymer ?
#
loop_
_entity_poly.entity_id
_entity_poly.type
_entity_poly.pdbx_seq_one_letter_code
_entity_poly.pdbx_strand_id
1 'polypeptide(L)'
;MGKGKKSIKRLSMKQMAEKLAELFSSQPDKVLSFKDIFRALKFVTHPQKMQAIEVMEEMAWDDYLTQVSDNSYKLNTKGQVQEGTFVRKSNGKNSFIPADGGTPIFVAERNSMGALNGDKVKVSFMARRTNHIKEAQVIEVMERAKDTFVGRLKVDSDIAYLVPQNDIFAHNIIIPKKKIKGGKTDDKAVVKIVQWPDGERKNPVGEVVDILGQSGDNDVEMNTILAQYGLPYKYPKAVEEAADKITGEITAEDYADREDFRNVFTCTIDPRDAKDFDDALSIRKLDGGLWEVGVHIADVSHYVTEGSIIDKEAMKRATSVYLVDRTIPMLPERLCNFICSLRPDEEKLAYSVIFNLDEDANVRSFRIKHTVIKSNRRYAYEEVQQLLEDNGVVDGTGEPAPPATAAHPYKGENAELLIKLDALAKKLRAARFKNGAVKFDSEELHFDVDDKGKPIRCYYKRSKDANKLVEEFMLLANRTVAESVGKVAKGKKAKTLPYRIHDNPDPQKLETLRQFIAKFGYRVKTDGTKGATARSLNKLMDETEGRPEQKMIQSVALRAMMKAKYSVHNIGHFGLAFEYYTHFTSPIRRYPDTMVHRLLTKYQAGGRSANEKHYEELCEHSSDMEQIAQNAERDSIKYKMVEFMGDKIGEEYDAHISGITSYGIYAEIDENHCEGMIPMRDLDDDYYDFDERNFCLVGRRRHHKYQLGDAVKIKVANANIEKKQLDFVLVDNDRPKTSDEGEDNKMYSKKNSKKNRKK
;
A
#
# COMPACT_ATOMS: atom_id res chain seq x y z
N MET A 1 -68.69 33.28 -21.15
CA MET A 1 -67.43 33.66 -20.47
C MET A 1 -66.98 32.50 -19.58
N GLY A 2 -66.12 31.62 -20.11
CA GLY A 2 -65.54 30.48 -19.38
C GLY A 2 -64.24 30.88 -18.71
N LYS A 3 -64.21 30.93 -17.39
CA LYS A 3 -62.96 31.12 -16.64
C LYS A 3 -62.07 29.83 -16.77
N GLY A 4 -60.99 29.97 -17.53
CA GLY A 4 -59.98 28.88 -17.65
C GLY A 4 -59.42 28.50 -16.28
N LYS A 5 -59.59 27.23 -15.89
CA LYS A 5 -58.89 26.61 -14.75
C LYS A 5 -57.39 26.57 -15.10
N LYS A 6 -56.57 27.43 -14.47
CA LYS A 6 -55.10 27.27 -14.50
C LYS A 6 -54.77 25.90 -13.94
N SER A 7 -54.24 25.00 -14.77
CA SER A 7 -53.72 23.73 -14.32
C SER A 7 -52.52 23.99 -13.37
N ILE A 8 -52.70 23.63 -12.12
CA ILE A 8 -51.64 23.73 -11.12
C ILE A 8 -50.58 22.68 -11.50
N LYS A 9 -49.42 23.15 -11.96
CA LYS A 9 -48.30 22.31 -12.36
C LYS A 9 -47.87 21.43 -11.17
N ARG A 10 -47.90 20.13 -11.35
CA ARG A 10 -47.43 19.16 -10.33
C ARG A 10 -45.93 19.35 -10.11
N LEU A 11 -45.49 19.58 -8.88
CA LEU A 11 -44.09 19.70 -8.54
C LEU A 11 -43.43 18.31 -8.62
N SER A 12 -42.21 18.24 -9.11
CA SER A 12 -41.42 16.99 -8.96
C SER A 12 -41.02 16.78 -7.48
N MET A 13 -40.72 15.55 -7.07
CA MET A 13 -40.22 15.23 -5.71
C MET A 13 -39.04 16.13 -5.33
N LYS A 14 -38.12 16.32 -6.27
CA LYS A 14 -36.98 17.22 -6.13
C LYS A 14 -37.36 18.66 -5.83
N GLN A 15 -38.30 19.25 -6.60
CA GLN A 15 -38.79 20.62 -6.37
C GLN A 15 -39.55 20.76 -5.06
N MET A 16 -40.22 19.70 -4.63
CA MET A 16 -40.90 19.65 -3.34
C MET A 16 -39.89 19.68 -2.19
N ALA A 17 -38.86 18.82 -2.25
CA ALA A 17 -37.81 18.77 -1.25
C ALA A 17 -37.03 20.10 -1.13
N GLU A 18 -36.75 20.77 -2.27
CA GLU A 18 -36.13 22.10 -2.29
C GLU A 18 -36.96 23.14 -1.53
N LYS A 19 -38.24 23.21 -1.80
CA LYS A 19 -39.13 24.16 -1.13
C LYS A 19 -39.30 23.90 0.36
N LEU A 20 -39.35 22.63 0.74
CA LEU A 20 -39.41 22.24 2.15
C LEU A 20 -38.09 22.59 2.86
N ALA A 21 -36.95 22.30 2.23
CA ALA A 21 -35.64 22.64 2.78
C ALA A 21 -35.46 24.14 2.97
N GLU A 22 -35.85 24.97 1.99
CA GLU A 22 -35.84 26.43 2.12
C GLU A 22 -36.72 26.91 3.28
N LEU A 23 -37.94 26.37 3.43
CA LEU A 23 -38.84 26.73 4.52
C LEU A 23 -38.25 26.42 5.89
N PHE A 24 -37.73 25.18 6.09
CA PHE A 24 -37.16 24.77 7.36
C PHE A 24 -35.85 25.51 7.66
N SER A 25 -35.01 25.75 6.66
CA SER A 25 -33.76 26.54 6.80
C SER A 25 -34.00 28.00 7.14
N SER A 26 -35.14 28.58 6.69
CA SER A 26 -35.52 29.95 7.04
C SER A 26 -36.01 30.09 8.49
N GLN A 27 -36.35 28.97 9.16
CA GLN A 27 -36.89 28.95 10.53
C GLN A 27 -36.32 27.77 11.31
N PRO A 28 -34.98 27.70 11.53
CA PRO A 28 -34.28 26.48 11.97
C PRO A 28 -34.70 25.98 13.37
N ASP A 29 -35.10 26.91 14.24
CA ASP A 29 -35.46 26.56 15.62
C ASP A 29 -36.95 26.30 15.82
N LYS A 30 -37.76 26.50 14.80
CA LYS A 30 -39.23 26.42 14.92
C LYS A 30 -39.73 25.02 14.59
N VAL A 31 -40.61 24.51 15.45
CA VAL A 31 -41.43 23.33 15.14
C VAL A 31 -42.57 23.76 14.22
N LEU A 32 -42.63 23.20 13.01
CA LEU A 32 -43.63 23.48 12.01
C LEU A 32 -44.64 22.33 11.91
N SER A 33 -45.91 22.60 12.09
CA SER A 33 -46.97 21.64 11.85
C SER A 33 -47.29 21.47 10.36
N PHE A 34 -47.93 20.40 9.96
CA PHE A 34 -48.42 20.22 8.59
C PHE A 34 -49.27 21.42 8.11
N LYS A 35 -50.10 21.99 9.01
CA LYS A 35 -50.91 23.18 8.70
C LYS A 35 -50.03 24.38 8.38
N ASP A 36 -49.00 24.61 9.14
CA ASP A 36 -48.09 25.74 8.94
C ASP A 36 -47.33 25.60 7.64
N ILE A 37 -46.81 24.39 7.35
CA ILE A 37 -46.06 24.08 6.14
C ILE A 37 -46.92 24.23 4.89
N PHE A 38 -48.13 23.67 4.91
CA PHE A 38 -49.05 23.78 3.77
C PHE A 38 -49.49 25.22 3.52
N ARG A 39 -49.66 26.02 4.59
CA ARG A 39 -49.98 27.44 4.49
C ARG A 39 -48.81 28.25 3.92
N ALA A 40 -47.60 28.03 4.43
CA ALA A 40 -46.39 28.72 3.99
C ALA A 40 -46.07 28.45 2.51
N LEU A 41 -46.17 27.20 2.09
CA LEU A 41 -45.85 26.76 0.73
C LEU A 41 -47.08 26.83 -0.23
N LYS A 42 -48.23 27.26 0.27
CA LYS A 42 -49.51 27.40 -0.49
C LYS A 42 -49.94 26.07 -1.15
N PHE A 43 -49.78 24.94 -0.45
CA PHE A 43 -50.23 23.64 -0.92
C PHE A 43 -51.73 23.47 -0.65
N VAL A 44 -52.52 23.59 -1.73
CA VAL A 44 -53.99 23.60 -1.62
C VAL A 44 -54.58 22.23 -1.92
N THR A 45 -54.00 21.49 -2.88
CA THR A 45 -54.56 20.22 -3.34
C THR A 45 -54.13 19.04 -2.47
N HIS A 46 -55.02 18.04 -2.34
CA HIS A 46 -54.72 16.81 -1.58
C HIS A 46 -53.43 16.10 -2.08
N PRO A 47 -53.21 15.90 -3.40
CA PRO A 47 -51.98 15.29 -3.90
C PRO A 47 -50.69 16.03 -3.52
N GLN A 48 -50.70 17.38 -3.52
CA GLN A 48 -49.55 18.18 -3.09
C GLN A 48 -49.25 18.01 -1.61
N LYS A 49 -50.28 17.89 -0.77
CA LYS A 49 -50.13 17.69 0.67
C LYS A 49 -49.55 16.30 0.98
N MET A 50 -50.07 15.25 0.32
CA MET A 50 -49.56 13.91 0.47
C MET A 50 -48.12 13.80 0.01
N GLN A 51 -47.77 14.35 -1.15
CA GLN A 51 -46.39 14.39 -1.65
C GLN A 51 -45.43 15.14 -0.69
N ALA A 52 -45.92 16.24 -0.06
CA ALA A 52 -45.10 16.94 0.94
C ALA A 52 -44.88 16.14 2.20
N ILE A 53 -45.87 15.35 2.65
CA ILE A 53 -45.74 14.46 3.80
C ILE A 53 -44.71 13.37 3.49
N GLU A 54 -44.84 12.70 2.35
CA GLU A 54 -43.90 11.66 1.89
C GLU A 54 -42.46 12.18 1.85
N VAL A 55 -42.24 13.38 1.29
CA VAL A 55 -40.92 14.01 1.26
C VAL A 55 -40.40 14.37 2.65
N MET A 56 -41.27 14.85 3.56
CA MET A 56 -40.85 15.14 4.95
C MET A 56 -40.52 13.88 5.75
N GLU A 57 -41.23 12.78 5.53
CA GLU A 57 -40.91 11.47 6.13
C GLU A 57 -39.55 10.99 5.61
N GLU A 58 -39.29 11.11 4.31
CA GLU A 58 -37.93 10.83 3.74
C GLU A 58 -36.85 11.72 4.36
N MET A 59 -37.13 13.06 4.46
CA MET A 59 -36.18 13.98 5.08
C MET A 59 -35.94 13.71 6.57
N ALA A 60 -36.93 13.17 7.27
CA ALA A 60 -36.75 12.74 8.67
C ALA A 60 -35.97 11.44 8.78
N TRP A 61 -36.20 10.47 7.89
CA TRP A 61 -35.40 9.25 7.78
C TRP A 61 -33.93 9.56 7.50
N ASP A 62 -33.66 10.67 6.81
CA ASP A 62 -32.33 11.14 6.45
C ASP A 62 -31.68 12.05 7.49
N ASP A 63 -32.24 12.12 8.70
CA ASP A 63 -31.77 13.01 9.77
C ASP A 63 -31.74 14.50 9.40
N TYR A 64 -32.39 14.91 8.30
CA TYR A 64 -32.52 16.34 7.93
C TYR A 64 -33.59 17.04 8.76
N LEU A 65 -34.68 16.35 9.05
CA LEU A 65 -35.74 16.82 9.94
C LEU A 65 -35.82 15.87 11.16
N THR A 66 -36.16 16.45 12.31
CA THR A 66 -36.56 15.67 13.48
C THR A 66 -38.07 15.71 13.57
N GLN A 67 -38.73 14.57 13.55
CA GLN A 67 -40.16 14.46 13.83
C GLN A 67 -40.39 14.71 15.32
N VAL A 68 -41.11 15.77 15.66
CA VAL A 68 -41.40 16.18 17.04
C VAL A 68 -42.72 15.55 17.51
N SER A 69 -43.69 15.39 16.59
CA SER A 69 -44.95 14.68 16.79
C SER A 69 -45.44 14.15 15.44
N ASP A 70 -46.52 13.34 15.45
CA ASP A 70 -47.08 12.72 14.22
C ASP A 70 -47.36 13.72 13.08
N ASN A 71 -47.56 14.99 13.39
CA ASN A 71 -47.90 16.03 12.44
C ASN A 71 -46.98 17.24 12.45
N SER A 72 -45.81 17.14 13.05
CA SER A 72 -44.87 18.27 13.16
C SER A 72 -43.43 17.88 13.05
N TYR A 73 -42.65 18.71 12.39
CA TYR A 73 -41.24 18.54 12.15
C TYR A 73 -40.46 19.80 12.54
N LYS A 74 -39.20 19.58 12.91
CA LYS A 74 -38.20 20.62 13.16
C LYS A 74 -36.96 20.32 12.36
N LEU A 75 -36.23 21.35 11.94
CA LEU A 75 -34.92 21.17 11.34
C LEU A 75 -33.98 20.49 12.34
N ASN A 76 -33.30 19.42 11.93
CA ASN A 76 -32.30 18.77 12.76
C ASN A 76 -30.97 19.54 12.67
N THR A 77 -30.80 20.54 13.51
CA THR A 77 -29.58 21.36 13.53
C THR A 77 -28.37 20.64 14.09
N LYS A 78 -28.54 19.55 14.85
CA LYS A 78 -27.44 18.75 15.42
C LYS A 78 -26.89 17.72 14.44
N GLY A 79 -27.68 17.25 13.48
CA GLY A 79 -27.27 16.27 12.46
C GLY A 79 -26.83 16.85 11.13
N GLN A 80 -26.98 18.18 10.93
CA GLN A 80 -26.75 18.82 9.63
C GLN A 80 -25.30 19.10 9.29
N VAL A 81 -24.43 19.15 10.28
CA VAL A 81 -23.02 19.50 10.09
C VAL A 81 -22.18 18.42 10.75
N GLN A 82 -21.28 17.81 9.98
CA GLN A 82 -20.32 16.85 10.47
C GLN A 82 -18.91 17.20 10.03
N GLU A 83 -17.95 16.83 10.86
CA GLU A 83 -16.52 16.95 10.58
C GLU A 83 -15.97 15.60 10.16
N GLY A 84 -15.00 15.61 9.25
CA GLY A 84 -14.37 14.39 8.75
C GLY A 84 -13.38 14.65 7.65
N THR A 85 -13.00 13.60 6.92
CA THR A 85 -11.97 13.63 5.89
C THR A 85 -12.60 13.61 4.49
N PHE A 86 -12.15 14.49 3.63
CA PHE A 86 -12.55 14.54 2.22
C PHE A 86 -11.68 13.59 1.39
N VAL A 87 -12.30 12.73 0.60
CA VAL A 87 -11.64 11.80 -0.32
C VAL A 87 -11.97 12.20 -1.74
N ARG A 88 -10.97 12.71 -2.46
CA ARG A 88 -11.11 13.13 -3.86
C ARG A 88 -10.91 11.93 -4.79
N LYS A 89 -11.79 11.77 -5.79
CA LYS A 89 -11.71 10.76 -6.83
C LYS A 89 -11.58 11.41 -8.20
N SER A 90 -10.77 10.82 -9.08
CA SER A 90 -10.52 11.32 -10.44
C SER A 90 -11.77 11.44 -11.31
N ASN A 91 -12.82 10.66 -11.02
CA ASN A 91 -14.11 10.71 -11.73
C ASN A 91 -15.09 11.76 -11.17
N GLY A 92 -14.66 12.64 -10.25
CA GLY A 92 -15.49 13.67 -9.62
C GLY A 92 -16.57 13.13 -8.66
N LYS A 93 -16.64 11.81 -8.43
CA LYS A 93 -17.51 11.18 -7.42
C LYS A 93 -16.77 11.11 -6.09
N ASN A 94 -16.56 12.26 -5.47
CA ASN A 94 -15.82 12.38 -4.22
C ASN A 94 -16.62 11.81 -3.06
N SER A 95 -15.93 11.54 -1.94
CA SER A 95 -16.55 11.01 -0.73
C SER A 95 -16.11 11.81 0.50
N PHE A 96 -16.97 11.90 1.47
CA PHE A 96 -16.69 12.41 2.81
C PHE A 96 -16.72 11.22 3.76
N ILE A 97 -15.69 11.05 4.58
CA ILE A 97 -15.61 10.03 5.62
C ILE A 97 -15.76 10.74 6.96
N PRO A 98 -16.84 10.45 7.72
CA PRO A 98 -17.05 11.05 9.03
C PRO A 98 -15.93 10.71 10.02
N ALA A 99 -15.63 11.62 10.95
CA ALA A 99 -14.56 11.41 11.95
C ALA A 99 -14.84 10.26 12.92
N ASP A 100 -16.10 9.86 13.08
CA ASP A 100 -16.55 8.72 13.90
C ASP A 100 -16.44 7.36 13.18
N GLY A 101 -15.90 7.33 11.93
CA GLY A 101 -15.74 6.10 11.14
C GLY A 101 -17.00 5.61 10.45
N GLY A 102 -18.01 6.47 10.28
CA GLY A 102 -19.27 6.16 9.58
C GLY A 102 -19.08 5.83 8.09
N THR A 103 -20.15 5.37 7.42
CA THR A 103 -20.13 5.04 5.99
C THR A 103 -19.78 6.27 5.14
N PRO A 104 -18.92 6.13 4.10
CA PRO A 104 -18.56 7.21 3.21
C PRO A 104 -19.79 7.84 2.53
N ILE A 105 -19.87 9.17 2.53
CA ILE A 105 -21.00 9.95 2.00
C ILE A 105 -20.56 10.65 0.72
N PHE A 106 -21.38 10.59 -0.31
CA PHE A 106 -21.08 11.17 -1.62
C PHE A 106 -21.04 12.71 -1.57
N VAL A 107 -20.02 13.30 -2.23
CA VAL A 107 -19.86 14.74 -2.45
C VAL A 107 -19.61 15.00 -3.93
N ALA A 108 -20.54 15.66 -4.60
CA ALA A 108 -20.36 16.07 -5.99
C ALA A 108 -19.23 17.09 -6.13
N GLU A 109 -18.51 17.11 -7.26
CA GLU A 109 -17.37 18.03 -7.49
C GLU A 109 -17.76 19.50 -7.25
N ARG A 110 -18.90 19.94 -7.74
CA ARG A 110 -19.43 21.30 -7.53
C ARG A 110 -19.70 21.67 -6.07
N ASN A 111 -19.81 20.66 -5.20
CA ASN A 111 -20.11 20.79 -3.77
C ASN A 111 -18.84 20.57 -2.91
N SER A 112 -17.68 20.41 -3.54
CA SER A 112 -16.42 20.12 -2.85
C SER A 112 -15.73 21.35 -2.24
N MET A 113 -16.13 22.56 -2.61
CA MET A 113 -15.48 23.81 -2.17
C MET A 113 -13.96 23.82 -2.44
N GLY A 114 -13.51 23.11 -3.47
CA GLY A 114 -12.07 22.96 -3.77
C GLY A 114 -11.29 22.16 -2.71
N ALA A 115 -11.95 21.31 -1.93
CA ALA A 115 -11.28 20.40 -1.01
C ALA A 115 -10.42 19.40 -1.78
N LEU A 116 -9.26 19.08 -1.22
CA LEU A 116 -8.31 18.13 -1.76
C LEU A 116 -8.39 16.80 -1.01
N ASN A 117 -7.77 15.78 -1.57
CA ASN A 117 -7.73 14.47 -0.94
C ASN A 117 -7.01 14.52 0.41
N GLY A 118 -7.67 14.04 1.47
CA GLY A 118 -7.16 14.02 2.83
C GLY A 118 -7.48 15.29 3.66
N ASP A 119 -8.05 16.36 3.04
CA ASP A 119 -8.42 17.56 3.78
C ASP A 119 -9.43 17.24 4.89
N LYS A 120 -9.26 17.85 6.06
CA LYS A 120 -10.28 17.84 7.09
C LYS A 120 -11.33 18.92 6.78
N VAL A 121 -12.52 18.48 6.63
CA VAL A 121 -13.62 19.34 6.17
C VAL A 121 -14.82 19.23 7.08
N LYS A 122 -15.60 20.32 7.06
CA LYS A 122 -16.90 20.37 7.66
C LYS A 122 -17.94 20.32 6.53
N VAL A 123 -18.87 19.40 6.63
CA VAL A 123 -19.90 19.22 5.59
C VAL A 123 -21.29 19.48 6.14
N SER A 124 -22.17 19.92 5.28
CA SER A 124 -23.60 19.98 5.50
C SER A 124 -24.29 18.95 4.61
N PHE A 125 -25.27 18.26 5.14
CA PHE A 125 -26.04 17.29 4.36
C PHE A 125 -27.07 18.00 3.49
N MET A 126 -27.18 17.54 2.24
CA MET A 126 -28.15 18.09 1.29
C MET A 126 -29.49 17.38 1.42
N ALA A 127 -30.57 18.16 1.37
CA ALA A 127 -31.95 17.66 1.43
C ALA A 127 -32.39 16.87 0.18
N ARG A 128 -31.46 16.57 -0.75
CA ARG A 128 -31.74 15.87 -2.01
C ARG A 128 -31.10 14.53 -2.05
N ARG A 129 -31.89 13.53 -2.41
CA ARG A 129 -31.39 12.23 -2.84
C ARG A 129 -31.54 12.10 -4.35
N THR A 130 -30.40 11.88 -5.04
CA THR A 130 -30.40 11.30 -6.36
C THR A 130 -30.20 9.80 -6.17
N ASN A 131 -31.17 8.97 -6.50
CA ASN A 131 -31.13 7.51 -6.39
C ASN A 131 -30.88 6.95 -4.96
N HIS A 132 -31.49 7.51 -3.93
CA HIS A 132 -31.34 7.10 -2.52
C HIS A 132 -29.92 7.19 -1.95
N ILE A 133 -29.02 7.96 -2.56
CA ILE A 133 -27.66 8.18 -2.06
C ILE A 133 -27.63 9.46 -1.23
N LYS A 134 -27.15 9.38 0.01
CA LYS A 134 -26.87 10.54 0.87
C LYS A 134 -25.83 11.44 0.18
N GLU A 135 -26.13 12.73 -0.01
CA GLU A 135 -25.20 13.72 -0.58
C GLU A 135 -24.81 14.74 0.48
N ALA A 136 -23.54 15.15 0.49
CA ALA A 136 -23.05 16.22 1.34
C ALA A 136 -22.41 17.35 0.51
N GLN A 137 -22.37 18.53 1.11
CA GLN A 137 -21.67 19.71 0.59
C GLN A 137 -20.61 20.14 1.60
N VAL A 138 -19.38 20.36 1.16
CA VAL A 138 -18.34 20.98 1.97
C VAL A 138 -18.72 22.44 2.20
N ILE A 139 -18.78 22.85 3.46
CA ILE A 139 -19.06 24.23 3.87
C ILE A 139 -17.82 24.94 4.41
N GLU A 140 -16.82 24.18 4.83
CA GLU A 140 -15.55 24.69 5.35
C GLU A 140 -14.43 23.66 5.15
N VAL A 141 -13.26 24.12 4.75
CA VAL A 141 -12.03 23.32 4.80
C VAL A 141 -11.27 23.76 6.04
N MET A 142 -11.31 22.91 7.08
CA MET A 142 -10.76 23.20 8.40
C MET A 142 -9.23 23.10 8.42
N GLU A 143 -8.71 22.04 7.79
CA GLU A 143 -7.27 21.76 7.73
C GLU A 143 -6.94 21.16 6.36
N ARG A 144 -5.92 21.70 5.72
CA ARG A 144 -5.40 21.19 4.46
C ARG A 144 -4.44 20.03 4.73
N ALA A 145 -4.68 18.90 4.10
CA ALA A 145 -3.76 17.75 4.18
C ALA A 145 -2.41 18.06 3.52
N LYS A 146 -2.41 18.95 2.52
CA LYS A 146 -1.22 19.31 1.75
C LYS A 146 -1.30 20.75 1.28
N ASP A 147 -0.22 21.49 1.50
CA ASP A 147 -0.06 22.88 1.03
C ASP A 147 1.03 23.05 -0.04
N THR A 148 1.74 21.96 -0.34
CA THR A 148 2.92 21.95 -1.21
C THR A 148 2.66 21.06 -2.43
N PHE A 149 2.94 21.58 -3.62
CA PHE A 149 2.68 20.93 -4.90
C PHE A 149 3.91 20.93 -5.79
N VAL A 150 4.04 19.89 -6.59
CA VAL A 150 5.12 19.76 -7.58
C VAL A 150 4.53 19.85 -8.97
N GLY A 151 5.23 20.50 -9.86
CA GLY A 151 4.82 20.65 -11.24
C GLY A 151 5.88 21.32 -12.09
N ARG A 152 5.51 21.65 -13.32
CA ARG A 152 6.36 22.32 -14.29
C ARG A 152 6.10 23.83 -14.26
N LEU A 153 7.17 24.61 -14.18
CA LEU A 153 7.09 26.06 -14.27
C LEU A 153 6.86 26.53 -15.72
N LYS A 154 6.00 27.52 -15.89
CA LYS A 154 5.89 28.35 -17.08
C LYS A 154 6.11 29.77 -16.65
N VAL A 155 7.14 30.42 -17.21
CA VAL A 155 7.54 31.77 -16.83
C VAL A 155 7.27 32.70 -18.01
N ASP A 156 6.31 33.61 -17.83
CA ASP A 156 6.00 34.69 -18.76
C ASP A 156 6.63 36.00 -18.29
N SER A 157 6.45 37.10 -19.09
CA SER A 157 7.05 38.42 -18.84
C SER A 157 6.74 38.93 -17.42
N ASP A 158 5.53 38.77 -16.93
CA ASP A 158 5.04 39.37 -15.69
C ASP A 158 4.65 38.40 -14.58
N ILE A 159 4.29 37.17 -14.94
CA ILE A 159 3.75 36.16 -14.03
C ILE A 159 4.37 34.80 -14.36
N ALA A 160 4.60 33.98 -13.36
CA ALA A 160 4.91 32.57 -13.54
C ALA A 160 3.73 31.70 -13.05
N TYR A 161 3.64 30.51 -13.62
CA TYR A 161 2.65 29.50 -13.24
C TYR A 161 3.34 28.18 -12.96
N LEU A 162 2.90 27.49 -11.92
CA LEU A 162 3.14 26.07 -11.80
C LEU A 162 1.97 25.33 -12.45
N VAL A 163 2.26 24.48 -13.41
CA VAL A 163 1.33 23.48 -13.94
C VAL A 163 1.51 22.21 -13.11
N PRO A 164 0.57 21.87 -12.20
CA PRO A 164 0.70 20.69 -11.35
C PRO A 164 0.75 19.42 -12.19
N GLN A 165 1.55 18.45 -11.76
CA GLN A 165 1.73 17.20 -12.49
C GLN A 165 0.54 16.24 -12.33
N ASN A 166 -0.31 16.45 -11.32
CA ASN A 166 -1.50 15.66 -11.09
C ASN A 166 -2.76 16.45 -11.45
N ASP A 167 -3.68 15.82 -12.20
CA ASP A 167 -5.02 16.34 -12.53
C ASP A 167 -5.91 16.63 -11.30
N ILE A 168 -5.40 16.44 -10.10
CA ILE A 168 -6.09 16.69 -8.82
C ILE A 168 -6.36 18.18 -8.62
N PHE A 169 -5.55 19.04 -9.24
CA PHE A 169 -5.71 20.48 -9.19
C PHE A 169 -6.15 20.99 -10.58
N ALA A 170 -7.40 21.37 -10.70
CA ALA A 170 -7.98 21.84 -11.97
C ALA A 170 -7.41 23.18 -12.46
N HIS A 171 -6.54 23.84 -11.69
CA HIS A 171 -6.06 25.19 -11.96
C HIS A 171 -4.55 25.30 -11.74
N ASN A 172 -3.89 26.07 -12.60
CA ASN A 172 -2.47 26.41 -12.42
C ASN A 172 -2.29 27.28 -11.17
N ILE A 173 -1.17 27.08 -10.46
CA ILE A 173 -0.81 27.90 -9.30
C ILE A 173 -0.06 29.13 -9.77
N ILE A 174 -0.57 30.32 -9.46
CA ILE A 174 0.06 31.59 -9.82
C ILE A 174 1.26 31.83 -8.90
N ILE A 175 2.40 32.18 -9.47
CA ILE A 175 3.61 32.51 -8.71
C ILE A 175 4.04 33.94 -9.04
N PRO A 176 4.04 34.85 -8.06
CA PRO A 176 4.58 36.18 -8.25
C PRO A 176 6.06 36.13 -8.66
N LYS A 177 6.51 36.94 -9.62
CA LYS A 177 7.86 36.93 -10.17
C LYS A 177 8.96 36.99 -9.11
N LYS A 178 8.75 37.72 -8.02
CA LYS A 178 9.70 37.84 -6.91
C LYS A 178 9.84 36.52 -6.09
N LYS A 179 8.94 35.54 -6.32
CA LYS A 179 8.85 34.27 -5.56
C LYS A 179 9.26 33.03 -6.37
N ILE A 180 9.80 33.19 -7.58
CA ILE A 180 10.22 32.06 -8.45
C ILE A 180 11.62 31.53 -8.14
N LYS A 181 12.37 32.13 -7.24
CA LYS A 181 13.74 31.69 -6.83
C LYS A 181 14.68 31.36 -7.99
N GLY A 182 14.60 32.09 -9.11
CA GLY A 182 15.43 31.88 -10.28
C GLY A 182 15.01 30.73 -11.22
N GLY A 183 13.85 30.11 -10.96
CA GLY A 183 13.28 29.06 -11.82
C GLY A 183 13.01 29.55 -13.24
N LYS A 184 13.18 28.68 -14.21
CA LYS A 184 12.99 28.92 -15.65
C LYS A 184 11.77 28.13 -16.14
N THR A 185 11.30 28.47 -17.34
CA THR A 185 10.30 27.68 -18.04
C THR A 185 10.81 26.26 -18.23
N ASP A 186 9.91 25.27 -18.00
CA ASP A 186 10.12 23.83 -18.02
C ASP A 186 10.96 23.25 -16.86
N ASP A 187 11.34 24.06 -15.87
CA ASP A 187 11.86 23.52 -14.62
C ASP A 187 10.76 22.82 -13.83
N LYS A 188 11.07 21.69 -13.23
CA LYS A 188 10.28 21.08 -12.16
C LYS A 188 10.54 21.86 -10.86
N ALA A 189 9.49 22.23 -10.17
CA ALA A 189 9.58 23.00 -8.94
C ALA A 189 8.58 22.53 -7.88
N VAL A 190 9.00 22.70 -6.63
CA VAL A 190 8.16 22.52 -5.44
C VAL A 190 7.61 23.87 -5.05
N VAL A 191 6.30 24.02 -5.02
CA VAL A 191 5.60 25.28 -4.74
C VAL A 191 4.69 25.09 -3.53
N LYS A 192 4.82 25.99 -2.55
CA LYS A 192 3.92 26.07 -1.41
C LYS A 192 2.80 27.07 -1.70
N ILE A 193 1.56 26.68 -1.49
CA ILE A 193 0.42 27.60 -1.59
C ILE A 193 0.42 28.53 -0.39
N VAL A 194 0.43 29.82 -0.65
CA VAL A 194 0.34 30.88 0.36
C VAL A 194 -1.05 31.50 0.41
N GLN A 195 -1.83 31.36 -0.67
CA GLN A 195 -3.21 31.84 -0.72
C GLN A 195 -4.06 30.88 -1.54
N TRP A 196 -5.07 30.33 -0.89
CA TRP A 196 -6.04 29.43 -1.52
C TRP A 196 -7.08 30.20 -2.35
N PRO A 197 -7.75 29.51 -3.32
CA PRO A 197 -8.87 30.10 -4.04
C PRO A 197 -9.95 30.57 -3.07
N ASP A 198 -10.50 31.73 -3.35
CA ASP A 198 -11.67 32.29 -2.67
C ASP A 198 -12.78 32.53 -3.70
N GLY A 199 -13.96 33.04 -3.30
CA GLY A 199 -15.09 33.26 -4.19
C GLY A 199 -14.77 34.19 -5.36
N GLU A 200 -13.75 35.04 -5.27
CA GLU A 200 -13.35 36.01 -6.29
C GLU A 200 -12.20 35.46 -7.18
N ARG A 201 -11.31 34.62 -6.61
CA ARG A 201 -10.13 34.07 -7.28
C ARG A 201 -10.29 32.59 -7.52
N LYS A 202 -10.14 32.18 -8.76
CA LYS A 202 -10.21 30.77 -9.16
C LYS A 202 -8.87 30.03 -8.95
N ASN A 203 -7.75 30.73 -9.09
CA ASN A 203 -6.41 30.15 -9.04
C ASN A 203 -5.74 30.42 -7.69
N PRO A 204 -5.10 29.42 -7.05
CA PRO A 204 -4.28 29.63 -5.87
C PRO A 204 -3.02 30.44 -6.21
N VAL A 205 -2.46 31.11 -5.20
CA VAL A 205 -1.18 31.78 -5.27
C VAL A 205 -0.16 31.05 -4.43
N GLY A 206 1.02 30.80 -4.99
CA GLY A 206 2.10 30.06 -4.33
C GLY A 206 3.45 30.76 -4.40
N GLU A 207 4.40 30.20 -3.68
CA GLU A 207 5.81 30.56 -3.75
C GLU A 207 6.65 29.30 -3.98
N VAL A 208 7.71 29.42 -4.78
CA VAL A 208 8.65 28.34 -5.02
C VAL A 208 9.42 28.05 -3.72
N VAL A 209 9.38 26.81 -3.28
CA VAL A 209 10.17 26.31 -2.14
C VAL A 209 11.52 25.81 -2.62
N ASP A 210 11.53 24.99 -3.66
CA ASP A 210 12.75 24.41 -4.26
C ASP A 210 12.58 24.27 -5.78
N ILE A 211 13.70 24.39 -6.51
CA ILE A 211 13.81 24.08 -7.93
C ILE A 211 14.52 22.74 -8.05
N LEU A 212 13.86 21.76 -8.64
CA LEU A 212 14.40 20.41 -8.77
C LEU A 212 15.32 20.29 -10.00
N GLY A 213 15.08 21.07 -11.04
CA GLY A 213 15.85 21.11 -12.29
C GLY A 213 14.99 20.98 -13.54
N GLN A 214 15.63 20.75 -14.68
CA GLN A 214 14.96 20.63 -15.98
C GLN A 214 14.16 19.33 -16.08
N SER A 215 12.95 19.42 -16.61
CA SER A 215 12.10 18.26 -16.88
C SER A 215 12.76 17.28 -17.86
N GLY A 216 12.69 15.98 -17.57
CA GLY A 216 13.28 14.92 -18.38
C GLY A 216 14.66 14.44 -17.90
N ASP A 217 15.29 15.14 -16.97
CA ASP A 217 16.46 14.65 -16.27
C ASP A 217 16.03 13.59 -15.23
N ASN A 218 16.72 12.44 -15.20
CA ASN A 218 16.35 11.33 -14.33
C ASN A 218 16.36 11.71 -12.84
N ASP A 219 17.37 12.43 -12.38
CA ASP A 219 17.47 12.88 -10.98
C ASP A 219 16.31 13.80 -10.62
N VAL A 220 15.93 14.67 -11.54
CA VAL A 220 14.83 15.61 -11.38
C VAL A 220 13.50 14.87 -11.31
N GLU A 221 13.28 13.89 -12.17
CA GLU A 221 12.02 13.12 -12.17
C GLU A 221 11.88 12.24 -10.92
N MET A 222 12.95 11.58 -10.44
CA MET A 222 12.93 10.82 -9.20
C MET A 222 12.68 11.73 -7.97
N ASN A 223 13.36 12.89 -7.89
CA ASN A 223 13.11 13.88 -6.85
C ASN A 223 11.69 14.46 -6.93
N THR A 224 11.15 14.58 -8.15
CA THR A 224 9.75 14.99 -8.38
C THR A 224 8.77 13.98 -7.77
N ILE A 225 9.00 12.68 -7.96
CA ILE A 225 8.18 11.62 -7.34
C ILE A 225 8.23 11.74 -5.82
N LEU A 226 9.42 11.85 -5.23
CA LEU A 226 9.57 11.99 -3.77
C LEU A 226 8.81 13.22 -3.25
N ALA A 227 9.00 14.37 -3.88
CA ALA A 227 8.35 15.62 -3.49
C ALA A 227 6.81 15.57 -3.67
N GLN A 228 6.28 14.85 -4.67
CA GLN A 228 4.85 14.62 -4.85
C GLN A 228 4.23 13.92 -3.64
N TYR A 229 4.95 12.98 -3.05
CA TYR A 229 4.52 12.25 -1.87
C TYR A 229 4.88 12.95 -0.55
N GLY A 230 5.54 14.12 -0.62
CA GLY A 230 6.01 14.84 0.58
C GLY A 230 7.19 14.15 1.27
N LEU A 231 7.84 13.23 0.58
CA LEU A 231 9.03 12.54 1.06
C LEU A 231 10.26 13.44 0.97
N PRO A 232 11.12 13.45 1.99
CA PRO A 232 12.37 14.21 1.96
C PRO A 232 13.37 13.56 0.99
N TYR A 233 13.90 14.33 0.07
CA TYR A 233 14.93 13.92 -0.91
C TYR A 233 16.32 14.50 -0.60
N LYS A 234 16.45 15.27 0.48
CA LYS A 234 17.71 15.83 1.00
C LYS A 234 17.70 15.76 2.52
N TYR A 235 18.88 15.68 3.13
CA TYR A 235 19.01 15.84 4.57
C TYR A 235 19.14 17.32 4.93
N PRO A 236 18.62 17.76 6.09
CA PRO A 236 18.98 19.02 6.68
C PRO A 236 20.49 19.03 7.02
N LYS A 237 21.20 20.07 6.64
CA LYS A 237 22.66 20.19 6.87
C LYS A 237 23.07 19.93 8.32
N ALA A 238 22.27 20.41 9.27
CA ALA A 238 22.54 20.19 10.68
C ALA A 238 22.46 18.71 11.10
N VAL A 239 21.68 17.87 10.41
CA VAL A 239 21.61 16.43 10.66
C VAL A 239 22.87 15.74 10.10
N GLU A 240 23.32 16.12 8.91
CA GLU A 240 24.57 15.62 8.34
C GLU A 240 25.78 16.00 9.19
N GLU A 241 25.90 17.26 9.60
CA GLU A 241 26.94 17.74 10.51
C GLU A 241 26.92 17.03 11.88
N ALA A 242 25.75 16.64 12.37
CA ALA A 242 25.62 15.85 13.61
C ALA A 242 26.09 14.40 13.39
N ALA A 243 25.77 13.80 12.26
CA ALA A 243 26.21 12.45 11.92
C ALA A 243 27.74 12.40 11.73
N ASP A 244 28.32 13.44 11.12
CA ASP A 244 29.77 13.54 10.92
C ASP A 244 30.58 13.60 12.23
N LYS A 245 29.97 14.05 13.32
CA LYS A 245 30.59 14.09 14.64
C LYS A 245 30.59 12.74 15.37
N ILE A 246 29.78 11.78 14.91
CA ILE A 246 29.75 10.45 15.50
C ILE A 246 31.01 9.69 15.07
N THR A 247 31.85 9.35 16.04
CA THR A 247 33.00 8.49 15.80
C THR A 247 32.53 7.06 15.69
N GLY A 248 33.09 6.29 14.75
CA GLY A 248 32.83 4.86 14.65
C GLY A 248 33.76 4.04 15.55
N GLU A 249 34.55 4.66 16.40
CA GLU A 249 35.49 3.99 17.32
C GLU A 249 34.70 3.28 18.42
N ILE A 250 34.99 1.99 18.58
CA ILE A 250 34.45 1.16 19.67
C ILE A 250 35.44 1.24 20.83
N THR A 251 34.97 1.73 21.96
CA THR A 251 35.81 1.93 23.15
C THR A 251 35.80 0.71 24.07
N ALA A 252 36.73 0.67 25.04
CA ALA A 252 36.75 -0.40 26.03
C ALA A 252 35.46 -0.48 26.87
N GLU A 253 34.76 0.65 27.05
CA GLU A 253 33.47 0.70 27.74
C GLU A 253 32.36 0.05 26.91
N ASP A 254 32.42 0.17 25.57
CA ASP A 254 31.44 -0.43 24.67
C ASP A 254 31.50 -1.96 24.68
N TYR A 255 32.64 -2.56 25.02
CA TYR A 255 32.81 -4.01 25.14
C TYR A 255 32.32 -4.57 26.48
N ALA A 256 32.30 -3.75 27.56
CA ALA A 256 32.20 -4.24 28.94
C ALA A 256 30.94 -5.09 29.20
N ASP A 257 29.81 -4.73 28.61
CA ASP A 257 28.52 -5.42 28.79
C ASP A 257 28.06 -6.21 27.56
N ARG A 258 28.97 -6.46 26.60
CA ARG A 258 28.65 -7.14 25.36
C ARG A 258 29.25 -8.55 25.30
N GLU A 259 28.47 -9.49 24.77
CA GLU A 259 28.96 -10.85 24.49
C GLU A 259 29.84 -10.84 23.22
N ASP A 260 31.01 -11.46 23.30
CA ASP A 260 32.01 -11.45 22.22
C ASP A 260 31.78 -12.55 21.21
N PHE A 261 31.43 -12.18 19.98
CA PHE A 261 31.26 -13.07 18.82
C PHE A 261 32.31 -12.87 17.72
N ARG A 262 33.39 -12.10 17.97
CA ARG A 262 34.43 -11.80 16.96
C ARG A 262 35.16 -13.03 16.43
N ASN A 263 35.20 -14.09 17.20
CA ASN A 263 35.85 -15.35 16.84
C ASN A 263 34.88 -16.46 16.38
N VAL A 264 33.59 -16.12 16.20
CA VAL A 264 32.58 -17.05 15.68
C VAL A 264 32.34 -16.72 14.21
N PHE A 265 32.32 -17.75 13.35
CA PHE A 265 32.00 -17.53 11.94
C PHE A 265 30.71 -16.76 11.81
N THR A 266 30.78 -15.59 11.16
CA THR A 266 29.70 -14.66 10.96
C THR A 266 29.73 -14.14 9.53
N CYS A 267 28.61 -14.04 8.86
CA CYS A 267 28.51 -13.49 7.51
C CYS A 267 27.23 -12.67 7.33
N THR A 268 27.27 -11.72 6.40
CA THR A 268 26.06 -11.07 5.86
C THR A 268 25.71 -11.66 4.50
N ILE A 269 24.40 -11.68 4.15
CA ILE A 269 23.90 -12.19 2.87
C ILE A 269 22.86 -11.20 2.36
N ASP A 270 23.21 -10.41 1.36
CA ASP A 270 22.48 -9.23 0.94
C ASP A 270 22.40 -9.11 -0.59
N PRO A 271 21.58 -8.17 -1.14
CA PRO A 271 21.67 -7.79 -2.55
C PRO A 271 23.10 -7.35 -2.91
N ARG A 272 23.54 -7.62 -4.14
CA ARG A 272 24.92 -7.34 -4.61
C ARG A 272 25.32 -5.87 -4.44
N ASP A 273 24.41 -4.95 -4.60
CA ASP A 273 24.57 -3.49 -4.55
C ASP A 273 24.31 -2.88 -3.17
N ALA A 274 23.87 -3.68 -2.18
CA ALA A 274 23.63 -3.21 -0.80
C ALA A 274 24.92 -2.69 -0.14
N LYS A 275 24.78 -1.65 0.68
CA LYS A 275 25.84 -1.02 1.49
C LYS A 275 25.49 -0.93 2.97
N ASP A 276 24.20 -1.02 3.29
CA ASP A 276 23.58 -0.88 4.60
C ASP A 276 23.19 -2.27 5.17
N PHE A 277 24.23 -3.00 5.66
CA PHE A 277 24.02 -4.34 6.18
C PHE A 277 23.41 -4.28 7.58
N ASP A 278 22.10 -4.46 7.65
CA ASP A 278 21.33 -4.45 8.90
C ASP A 278 21.57 -5.71 9.74
N ASP A 279 21.77 -6.86 9.10
CA ASP A 279 21.80 -8.17 9.75
C ASP A 279 22.96 -9.05 9.30
N ALA A 280 23.40 -9.90 10.23
CA ALA A 280 24.40 -10.93 9.99
C ALA A 280 23.99 -12.21 10.71
N LEU A 281 24.40 -13.35 10.16
CA LEU A 281 24.19 -14.67 10.73
C LEU A 281 25.51 -15.27 11.17
N SER A 282 25.55 -15.80 12.40
CA SER A 282 26.66 -16.66 12.87
C SER A 282 26.18 -18.06 13.13
N ILE A 283 27.08 -19.02 12.99
CA ILE A 283 26.80 -20.42 13.30
C ILE A 283 28.03 -21.12 13.87
N ARG A 284 27.83 -21.91 14.93
CA ARG A 284 28.82 -22.86 15.44
C ARG A 284 28.15 -24.10 16.03
N LYS A 285 28.84 -25.23 15.97
CA LYS A 285 28.39 -26.46 16.61
C LYS A 285 28.73 -26.42 18.09
N LEU A 286 27.79 -26.79 18.95
CA LEU A 286 27.99 -26.95 20.39
C LEU A 286 28.16 -28.42 20.76
N ASP A 287 28.69 -28.65 21.96
CA ASP A 287 28.69 -29.97 22.56
C ASP A 287 27.26 -30.49 22.74
N GLY A 288 27.07 -31.82 22.57
CA GLY A 288 25.73 -32.41 22.67
C GLY A 288 24.89 -32.35 21.42
N GLY A 289 25.47 -31.96 20.26
CA GLY A 289 24.78 -32.00 18.95
C GLY A 289 23.85 -30.84 18.66
N LEU A 290 23.93 -29.77 19.43
CA LEU A 290 23.21 -28.52 19.18
C LEU A 290 24.00 -27.59 18.25
N TRP A 291 23.27 -26.72 17.59
CA TRP A 291 23.80 -25.62 16.78
C TRP A 291 23.48 -24.30 17.45
N GLU A 292 24.50 -23.50 17.74
CA GLU A 292 24.27 -22.10 18.13
C GLU A 292 24.22 -21.25 16.87
N VAL A 293 23.07 -20.58 16.64
CA VAL A 293 22.89 -19.66 15.55
C VAL A 293 22.62 -18.28 16.13
N GLY A 294 23.45 -17.30 15.79
CA GLY A 294 23.27 -15.90 16.16
C GLY A 294 22.64 -15.14 15.01
N VAL A 295 21.59 -14.37 15.33
CA VAL A 295 21.02 -13.34 14.48
C VAL A 295 21.46 -12.00 15.05
N HIS A 296 22.42 -11.36 14.37
CA HIS A 296 23.07 -10.13 14.82
C HIS A 296 22.55 -8.96 14.03
N ILE A 297 22.01 -7.95 14.72
CA ILE A 297 21.41 -6.79 14.10
C ILE A 297 22.21 -5.55 14.47
N ALA A 298 22.47 -4.67 13.52
CA ALA A 298 23.18 -3.41 13.73
C ALA A 298 22.60 -2.66 14.92
N ASP A 299 23.45 -2.33 15.90
CA ASP A 299 23.01 -1.60 17.11
C ASP A 299 22.90 -0.10 16.86
N VAL A 300 21.93 0.27 16.01
CA VAL A 300 21.65 1.66 15.67
C VAL A 300 21.32 2.49 16.92
N SER A 301 20.65 1.87 17.91
CA SER A 301 20.21 2.56 19.11
C SER A 301 21.38 3.00 20.02
N HIS A 302 22.55 2.42 19.85
CA HIS A 302 23.77 2.86 20.49
C HIS A 302 24.26 4.22 19.95
N TYR A 303 24.24 4.40 18.64
CA TYR A 303 24.73 5.60 17.95
C TYR A 303 23.69 6.71 17.85
N VAL A 304 22.43 6.34 17.64
CA VAL A 304 21.30 7.26 17.49
C VAL A 304 20.51 7.31 18.78
N THR A 305 20.91 8.21 19.66
CA THR A 305 20.25 8.38 20.97
C THR A 305 18.88 9.03 20.83
N GLU A 306 17.92 8.58 21.66
CA GLU A 306 16.53 9.09 21.68
C GLU A 306 16.50 10.60 21.88
N GLY A 307 15.72 11.32 21.07
CA GLY A 307 15.55 12.77 21.12
C GLY A 307 16.68 13.59 20.48
N SER A 308 17.75 12.96 19.97
CA SER A 308 18.79 13.64 19.19
C SER A 308 18.24 14.24 17.89
N ILE A 309 19.00 15.12 17.25
CA ILE A 309 18.60 15.70 15.96
C ILE A 309 18.49 14.62 14.87
N ILE A 310 19.35 13.61 14.91
CA ILE A 310 19.32 12.47 13.98
C ILE A 310 18.10 11.61 14.25
N ASP A 311 17.79 11.33 15.51
CA ASP A 311 16.60 10.57 15.90
C ASP A 311 15.30 11.25 15.47
N LYS A 312 15.21 12.56 15.66
CA LYS A 312 14.03 13.34 15.20
C LYS A 312 13.84 13.27 13.70
N GLU A 313 14.93 13.31 12.93
CA GLU A 313 14.86 13.17 11.46
C GLU A 313 14.50 11.71 11.08
N ALA A 314 15.10 10.71 11.73
CA ALA A 314 14.77 9.30 11.52
C ALA A 314 13.29 9.01 11.84
N MET A 315 12.79 9.53 12.96
CA MET A 315 11.38 9.44 13.36
C MET A 315 10.46 10.05 12.29
N LYS A 316 10.82 11.24 11.77
CA LYS A 316 10.05 11.93 10.73
C LYS A 316 10.01 11.13 9.42
N ARG A 317 11.14 10.53 9.01
CA ARG A 317 11.23 9.68 7.82
C ARG A 317 10.55 8.34 8.01
N ALA A 318 10.66 7.78 9.19
CA ALA A 318 10.16 6.49 9.66
C ALA A 318 10.66 5.26 8.89
N THR A 319 11.00 5.40 7.60
CA THR A 319 11.51 4.32 6.76
C THR A 319 12.44 4.86 5.66
N SER A 320 13.36 4.03 5.18
CA SER A 320 14.06 4.28 3.92
C SER A 320 13.09 4.13 2.74
N VAL A 321 13.35 4.86 1.65
CA VAL A 321 12.54 4.82 0.43
C VAL A 321 13.39 4.27 -0.70
N TYR A 322 12.89 3.21 -1.35
CA TYR A 322 13.56 2.53 -2.44
C TYR A 322 12.89 2.94 -3.75
N LEU A 323 13.63 3.62 -4.61
CA LEU A 323 13.21 3.88 -6.00
C LEU A 323 13.97 2.92 -6.92
N VAL A 324 13.61 2.88 -8.19
CA VAL A 324 14.22 1.93 -9.14
C VAL A 324 15.73 2.09 -9.25
N ASP A 325 16.24 3.32 -9.19
CA ASP A 325 17.66 3.64 -9.43
C ASP A 325 18.41 4.11 -8.18
N ARG A 326 17.72 4.32 -7.06
CA ARG A 326 18.34 4.86 -5.84
C ARG A 326 17.56 4.55 -4.58
N THR A 327 18.27 4.61 -3.45
CA THR A 327 17.68 4.55 -2.12
C THR A 327 17.81 5.92 -1.44
N ILE A 328 16.72 6.38 -0.82
CA ILE A 328 16.73 7.54 0.09
C ILE A 328 16.72 6.98 1.50
N PRO A 329 17.87 6.98 2.19
CA PRO A 329 17.99 6.29 3.46
C PRO A 329 17.26 7.02 4.59
N MET A 330 16.82 6.28 5.62
CA MET A 330 16.25 6.84 6.85
C MET A 330 17.30 7.56 7.70
N LEU A 331 18.50 7.02 7.75
CA LEU A 331 19.65 7.58 8.48
C LEU A 331 20.67 8.17 7.49
N PRO A 332 21.44 9.21 7.86
CA PRO A 332 22.54 9.72 7.05
C PRO A 332 23.51 8.63 6.60
N GLU A 333 24.02 8.73 5.37
CA GLU A 333 24.87 7.68 4.74
C GLU A 333 26.06 7.28 5.61
N ARG A 334 26.67 8.22 6.32
CA ARG A 334 27.76 7.93 7.27
C ARG A 334 27.35 6.89 8.31
N LEU A 335 26.11 6.93 8.78
CA LEU A 335 25.60 5.95 9.75
C LEU A 335 25.14 4.67 9.05
N CYS A 336 24.28 4.77 8.04
CA CYS A 336 23.68 3.59 7.45
C CYS A 336 24.68 2.74 6.64
N ASN A 337 25.62 3.35 5.91
CA ASN A 337 26.55 2.62 5.03
C ASN A 337 27.89 2.28 5.69
N PHE A 338 28.23 2.93 6.81
CA PHE A 338 29.57 2.79 7.43
C PHE A 338 29.50 2.41 8.90
N ILE A 339 29.07 3.31 9.78
CA ILE A 339 29.18 3.12 11.24
C ILE A 339 28.32 1.94 11.71
N CYS A 340 27.02 1.95 11.36
CA CYS A 340 26.08 0.92 11.80
C CYS A 340 26.14 -0.35 10.93
N SER A 341 26.48 -0.23 9.63
CA SER A 341 26.51 -1.35 8.69
C SER A 341 27.47 -2.45 9.14
N LEU A 342 27.02 -3.69 9.18
CA LEU A 342 27.79 -4.87 9.63
C LEU A 342 28.79 -5.34 8.57
N ARG A 343 29.70 -4.45 8.19
CA ARG A 343 30.69 -4.65 7.13
C ARG A 343 31.69 -5.77 7.47
N PRO A 344 32.16 -6.52 6.46
CA PRO A 344 33.13 -7.59 6.68
C PRO A 344 34.48 -7.03 7.18
N ASP A 345 35.17 -7.84 7.97
CA ASP A 345 36.51 -7.61 8.56
C ASP A 345 36.58 -6.41 9.53
N GLU A 346 35.46 -5.77 9.84
CA GLU A 346 35.35 -4.68 10.82
C GLU A 346 34.66 -5.18 12.09
N GLU A 347 35.12 -4.69 13.26
CA GLU A 347 34.40 -4.91 14.51
C GLU A 347 33.16 -4.01 14.54
N LYS A 348 32.01 -4.60 14.86
CA LYS A 348 30.74 -3.91 14.89
C LYS A 348 29.93 -4.23 16.13
N LEU A 349 29.25 -3.21 16.64
CA LEU A 349 28.29 -3.38 17.72
C LEU A 349 26.96 -3.89 17.17
N ALA A 350 26.45 -4.95 17.77
CA ALA A 350 25.18 -5.56 17.36
C ALA A 350 24.25 -5.81 18.55
N TYR A 351 22.97 -5.90 18.27
CA TYR A 351 21.95 -6.40 19.18
C TYR A 351 21.49 -7.75 18.64
N SER A 352 21.68 -8.80 19.41
CA SER A 352 21.62 -10.16 18.88
C SER A 352 20.60 -11.03 19.60
N VAL A 353 19.96 -11.89 18.81
CA VAL A 353 19.19 -13.03 19.32
C VAL A 353 19.97 -14.31 19.00
N ILE A 354 20.40 -15.02 20.02
CA ILE A 354 21.26 -16.18 19.89
C ILE A 354 20.45 -17.41 20.29
N PHE A 355 20.34 -18.37 19.37
CA PHE A 355 19.54 -19.57 19.51
C PHE A 355 20.40 -20.81 19.65
N ASN A 356 20.03 -21.72 20.53
CA ASN A 356 20.51 -23.09 20.54
C ASN A 356 19.45 -23.97 19.88
N LEU A 357 19.76 -24.47 18.70
CA LEU A 357 18.85 -25.27 17.87
C LEU A 357 19.29 -26.73 17.87
N ASP A 358 18.35 -27.66 17.87
CA ASP A 358 18.64 -29.05 17.55
C ASP A 358 18.67 -29.28 16.03
N GLU A 359 18.95 -30.53 15.64
CA GLU A 359 19.00 -30.94 14.23
C GLU A 359 17.67 -30.71 13.49
N ASP A 360 16.55 -30.66 14.19
CA ASP A 360 15.21 -30.39 13.64
C ASP A 360 14.81 -28.93 13.71
N ALA A 361 15.78 -28.03 13.98
CA ALA A 361 15.59 -26.59 14.13
C ALA A 361 14.63 -26.18 15.27
N ASN A 362 14.39 -27.07 16.25
CA ASN A 362 13.64 -26.68 17.44
C ASN A 362 14.52 -25.82 18.35
N VAL A 363 13.98 -24.69 18.78
CA VAL A 363 14.64 -23.80 19.73
C VAL A 363 14.67 -24.46 21.11
N ARG A 364 15.85 -24.87 21.58
CA ARG A 364 16.05 -25.44 22.91
C ARG A 364 16.23 -24.37 23.96
N SER A 365 16.95 -23.32 23.62
CA SER A 365 17.09 -22.10 24.42
C SER A 365 17.45 -20.92 23.53
N PHE A 366 17.26 -19.72 24.05
CA PHE A 366 17.72 -18.49 23.39
C PHE A 366 18.12 -17.44 24.41
N ARG A 367 18.91 -16.48 23.98
CA ARG A 367 19.23 -15.26 24.73
C ARG A 367 19.26 -14.05 23.82
N ILE A 368 18.88 -12.91 24.36
CA ILE A 368 18.90 -11.62 23.66
C ILE A 368 19.91 -10.72 24.36
N LYS A 369 20.96 -10.32 23.66
CA LYS A 369 22.12 -9.63 24.21
C LYS A 369 22.67 -8.59 23.24
N HIS A 370 23.25 -7.54 23.80
CA HIS A 370 24.19 -6.73 23.05
C HIS A 370 25.48 -7.53 22.83
N THR A 371 26.01 -7.47 21.63
CA THR A 371 27.20 -8.25 21.21
C THR A 371 28.19 -7.36 20.48
N VAL A 372 29.43 -7.84 20.39
CA VAL A 372 30.41 -7.36 19.43
C VAL A 372 30.69 -8.48 18.45
N ILE A 373 30.64 -8.19 17.17
CA ILE A 373 30.87 -9.14 16.09
C ILE A 373 31.98 -8.66 15.16
N LYS A 374 32.55 -9.59 14.42
CA LYS A 374 33.40 -9.30 13.26
C LYS A 374 32.98 -10.24 12.13
N SER A 375 32.27 -9.69 11.14
CA SER A 375 31.82 -10.49 10.00
C SER A 375 33.00 -10.96 9.19
N ASN A 376 33.10 -12.28 8.92
CA ASN A 376 34.18 -12.88 8.16
C ASN A 376 34.04 -12.63 6.66
N ARG A 377 32.78 -12.54 6.19
CA ARG A 377 32.51 -12.37 4.76
C ARG A 377 31.13 -11.78 4.49
N ARG A 378 31.07 -10.94 3.48
CA ARG A 378 29.82 -10.51 2.86
C ARG A 378 29.55 -11.35 1.62
N TYR A 379 28.39 -11.99 1.55
CA TYR A 379 27.89 -12.71 0.38
C TYR A 379 26.78 -11.93 -0.31
N ALA A 380 26.71 -12.07 -1.65
CA ALA A 380 25.50 -11.74 -2.38
C ALA A 380 24.54 -12.93 -2.37
N TYR A 381 23.21 -12.68 -2.46
CA TYR A 381 22.23 -13.77 -2.55
C TYR A 381 22.52 -14.75 -3.67
N GLU A 382 22.97 -14.24 -4.82
CA GLU A 382 23.32 -15.06 -5.99
C GLU A 382 24.50 -15.97 -5.73
N GLU A 383 25.49 -15.52 -4.93
CA GLU A 383 26.66 -16.34 -4.56
C GLU A 383 26.28 -17.50 -3.65
N VAL A 384 25.44 -17.23 -2.64
CA VAL A 384 24.93 -18.28 -1.75
C VAL A 384 24.04 -19.24 -2.51
N GLN A 385 23.17 -18.75 -3.38
CA GLN A 385 22.31 -19.59 -4.21
C GLN A 385 23.12 -20.53 -5.09
N GLN A 386 24.15 -20.02 -5.78
CA GLN A 386 25.03 -20.84 -6.61
C GLN A 386 25.77 -21.89 -5.77
N LEU A 387 26.25 -21.50 -4.59
CA LEU A 387 26.90 -22.44 -3.67
C LEU A 387 25.93 -23.57 -3.26
N LEU A 388 24.70 -23.28 -2.96
CA LEU A 388 23.67 -24.26 -2.61
C LEU A 388 23.41 -25.21 -3.80
N GLU A 389 23.23 -24.67 -5.01
CA GLU A 389 23.00 -25.45 -6.24
C GLU A 389 24.20 -26.34 -6.61
N ASP A 390 25.43 -25.86 -6.49
CA ASP A 390 26.69 -26.62 -6.73
C ASP A 390 26.84 -27.79 -5.75
N ASN A 391 26.15 -27.75 -4.61
CA ASN A 391 26.13 -28.81 -3.61
C ASN A 391 24.84 -29.65 -3.60
N GLY A 392 24.04 -29.54 -4.68
CA GLY A 392 22.90 -30.41 -4.93
C GLY A 392 21.58 -29.97 -4.36
N VAL A 393 21.47 -28.70 -3.90
CA VAL A 393 20.16 -28.11 -3.57
C VAL A 393 19.43 -27.75 -4.87
N VAL A 394 18.19 -28.17 -4.97
CA VAL A 394 17.28 -27.73 -6.05
C VAL A 394 16.36 -26.65 -5.50
N ASP A 395 16.46 -25.46 -6.08
CA ASP A 395 15.69 -24.28 -5.63
C ASP A 395 14.20 -24.56 -5.58
N GLY A 396 13.58 -24.12 -4.50
CA GLY A 396 12.13 -24.20 -4.32
C GLY A 396 11.57 -25.57 -3.88
N THR A 397 12.35 -26.64 -3.89
CA THR A 397 11.87 -27.97 -3.48
C THR A 397 11.71 -28.13 -1.97
N GLY A 398 12.42 -27.31 -1.18
CA GLY A 398 12.47 -27.43 0.27
C GLY A 398 13.39 -28.56 0.77
N GLU A 399 14.01 -29.33 -0.14
CA GLU A 399 14.92 -30.39 0.21
C GLU A 399 16.31 -29.84 0.53
N PRO A 400 16.98 -30.30 1.60
CA PRO A 400 18.34 -29.91 1.93
C PRO A 400 19.34 -30.50 0.95
N ALA A 401 20.56 -29.97 0.94
CA ALA A 401 21.69 -30.60 0.23
C ALA A 401 21.91 -32.05 0.70
N PRO A 402 22.28 -32.96 -0.21
CA PRO A 402 22.66 -34.31 0.17
C PRO A 402 23.87 -34.26 1.10
N PRO A 403 24.01 -35.21 2.04
CA PRO A 403 25.15 -35.24 2.96
C PRO A 403 26.49 -35.34 2.23
N ALA A 404 27.47 -34.54 2.67
CA ALA A 404 28.82 -34.66 2.15
C ALA A 404 29.40 -36.05 2.44
N THR A 405 30.15 -36.58 1.49
CA THR A 405 30.89 -37.83 1.62
C THR A 405 32.37 -37.60 1.30
N ALA A 406 33.23 -38.54 1.66
CA ALA A 406 34.66 -38.46 1.31
C ALA A 406 34.88 -38.34 -0.22
N ALA A 407 34.02 -38.97 -1.02
CA ALA A 407 34.03 -38.88 -2.49
C ALA A 407 33.41 -37.58 -3.05
N HIS A 408 32.52 -36.98 -2.30
CA HIS A 408 31.76 -35.76 -2.69
C HIS A 408 31.74 -34.79 -1.51
N PRO A 409 32.87 -34.13 -1.19
CA PRO A 409 32.90 -33.06 -0.19
C PRO A 409 32.14 -31.85 -0.66
N TYR A 410 31.63 -31.04 0.26
CA TYR A 410 31.00 -29.78 -0.10
C TYR A 410 32.01 -28.84 -0.76
N LYS A 411 31.55 -28.13 -1.81
CA LYS A 411 32.32 -27.19 -2.60
C LYS A 411 32.03 -25.75 -2.17
N GLY A 412 33.06 -24.95 -2.12
CA GLY A 412 32.96 -23.52 -1.79
C GLY A 412 33.46 -23.20 -0.38
N GLU A 413 33.79 -21.94 -0.20
CA GLU A 413 34.25 -21.41 1.08
C GLU A 413 33.10 -21.37 2.09
N ASN A 414 33.31 -21.93 3.30
CA ASN A 414 32.30 -22.06 4.35
C ASN A 414 31.03 -22.83 3.93
N ALA A 415 31.10 -23.64 2.87
CA ALA A 415 29.94 -24.32 2.31
C ALA A 415 29.22 -25.19 3.35
N GLU A 416 29.94 -25.90 4.22
CA GLU A 416 29.34 -26.73 5.28
C GLU A 416 28.44 -25.92 6.21
N LEU A 417 28.86 -24.71 6.60
CA LEU A 417 28.13 -23.84 7.51
C LEU A 417 26.88 -23.20 6.82
N LEU A 418 27.05 -22.77 5.57
CA LEU A 418 25.93 -22.18 4.79
C LEU A 418 24.86 -23.22 4.45
N ILE A 419 25.27 -24.44 4.07
CA ILE A 419 24.37 -25.57 3.82
C ILE A 419 23.63 -25.95 5.11
N LYS A 420 24.32 -25.89 6.26
CA LYS A 420 23.66 -26.15 7.54
C LYS A 420 22.64 -25.08 7.90
N LEU A 421 22.96 -23.83 7.69
CA LEU A 421 22.00 -22.74 7.87
C LEU A 421 20.78 -22.92 6.95
N ASP A 422 20.98 -23.24 5.68
CA ASP A 422 19.89 -23.53 4.74
C ASP A 422 19.01 -24.71 5.20
N ALA A 423 19.62 -25.80 5.64
CA ALA A 423 18.87 -26.96 6.13
C ALA A 423 18.03 -26.65 7.37
N LEU A 424 18.55 -25.83 8.30
CA LEU A 424 17.80 -25.37 9.47
C LEU A 424 16.66 -24.41 9.06
N ALA A 425 16.92 -23.47 8.15
CA ALA A 425 15.92 -22.54 7.64
C ALA A 425 14.76 -23.26 6.93
N LYS A 426 15.05 -24.28 6.11
CA LYS A 426 14.03 -25.11 5.46
C LYS A 426 13.11 -25.82 6.48
N LYS A 427 13.66 -26.30 7.59
CA LYS A 427 12.88 -26.91 8.67
C LYS A 427 12.01 -25.87 9.40
N LEU A 428 12.54 -24.69 9.68
CA LEU A 428 11.78 -23.58 10.26
C LEU A 428 10.61 -23.18 9.34
N ARG A 429 10.87 -23.07 8.04
CA ARG A 429 9.87 -22.75 7.03
C ARG A 429 8.78 -23.81 6.95
N ALA A 430 9.14 -25.08 6.89
CA ALA A 430 8.18 -26.19 6.87
C ALA A 430 7.27 -26.17 8.12
N ALA A 431 7.86 -25.94 9.31
CA ALA A 431 7.09 -25.79 10.54
C ALA A 431 6.12 -24.61 10.51
N ARG A 432 6.55 -23.47 9.95
CA ARG A 432 5.71 -22.26 9.82
C ARG A 432 4.50 -22.51 8.91
N PHE A 433 4.68 -23.12 7.75
CA PHE A 433 3.57 -23.46 6.85
C PHE A 433 2.64 -24.52 7.45
N LYS A 434 3.17 -25.51 8.15
CA LYS A 434 2.36 -26.47 8.90
C LYS A 434 1.48 -25.80 9.95
N ASN A 435 1.96 -24.73 10.56
CA ASN A 435 1.21 -23.92 11.52
C ASN A 435 0.17 -23.00 10.88
N GLY A 436 0.17 -22.88 9.54
CA GLY A 436 -0.85 -22.13 8.79
C GLY A 436 -0.39 -20.77 8.29
N ALA A 437 0.91 -20.52 8.10
CA ALA A 437 1.36 -19.36 7.36
C ALA A 437 0.87 -19.42 5.92
N VAL A 438 0.52 -18.27 5.34
CA VAL A 438 0.00 -18.18 3.98
C VAL A 438 1.15 -18.15 2.98
N LYS A 439 1.06 -18.99 1.93
CA LYS A 439 2.05 -19.06 0.86
C LYS A 439 1.62 -18.12 -0.28
N PHE A 440 2.31 -17.00 -0.42
CA PHE A 440 2.24 -16.17 -1.62
C PHE A 440 3.65 -16.01 -2.17
N ASP A 441 3.87 -16.42 -3.40
CA ASP A 441 5.10 -16.12 -4.10
C ASP A 441 4.93 -14.73 -4.74
N SER A 442 5.74 -13.78 -4.32
CA SER A 442 5.80 -12.45 -4.93
C SER A 442 6.92 -12.41 -5.97
N GLU A 443 6.56 -12.03 -7.18
CA GLU A 443 7.51 -11.64 -8.20
C GLU A 443 7.60 -10.11 -8.19
N GLU A 444 8.80 -9.56 -8.13
CA GLU A 444 9.03 -8.12 -8.12
C GLU A 444 9.64 -7.68 -9.45
N LEU A 445 9.05 -6.65 -10.05
CA LEU A 445 9.55 -6.08 -11.29
C LEU A 445 10.79 -5.24 -11.03
N HIS A 446 11.89 -5.62 -11.65
CA HIS A 446 13.18 -4.93 -11.58
C HIS A 446 13.62 -4.40 -12.93
N PHE A 447 14.42 -3.35 -12.90
CA PHE A 447 15.03 -2.76 -14.07
C PHE A 447 16.56 -2.71 -13.92
N ASP A 448 17.27 -3.13 -14.95
CA ASP A 448 18.66 -2.74 -15.11
C ASP A 448 18.66 -1.36 -15.76
N VAL A 449 19.44 -0.43 -15.21
CA VAL A 449 19.56 0.94 -15.68
C VAL A 449 21.00 1.26 -16.08
N ASP A 450 21.18 2.15 -17.04
CA ASP A 450 22.49 2.68 -17.41
C ASP A 450 23.02 3.72 -16.40
N ASP A 451 24.22 4.24 -16.62
CA ASP A 451 24.84 5.27 -15.76
C ASP A 451 24.04 6.59 -15.69
N LYS A 452 23.09 6.78 -16.58
CA LYS A 452 22.17 7.94 -16.59
C LYS A 452 20.80 7.61 -15.99
N GLY A 453 20.64 6.39 -15.47
CA GLY A 453 19.38 5.91 -14.91
C GLY A 453 18.32 5.53 -15.95
N LYS A 454 18.65 5.46 -17.27
CA LYS A 454 17.72 5.01 -18.31
C LYS A 454 17.56 3.49 -18.24
N PRO A 455 16.34 2.93 -18.25
CA PRO A 455 16.11 1.49 -18.17
C PRO A 455 16.59 0.80 -19.48
N ILE A 456 17.41 -0.25 -19.30
CA ILE A 456 17.96 -1.07 -20.39
C ILE A 456 17.20 -2.39 -20.51
N ARG A 457 16.84 -2.98 -19.37
CA ARG A 457 16.17 -4.28 -19.27
C ARG A 457 15.15 -4.27 -18.17
N CYS A 458 14.05 -5.02 -18.37
CA CYS A 458 13.01 -5.25 -17.40
C CYS A 458 12.83 -6.76 -17.17
N TYR A 459 12.74 -7.22 -15.92
CA TYR A 459 12.60 -8.62 -15.56
C TYR A 459 11.97 -8.82 -14.17
N TYR A 460 11.40 -10.00 -13.94
CA TYR A 460 10.97 -10.39 -12.59
C TYR A 460 12.11 -11.01 -11.79
N LYS A 461 12.28 -10.53 -10.57
CA LYS A 461 13.17 -11.14 -9.57
C LYS A 461 12.33 -12.03 -8.65
N ARG A 462 12.73 -13.29 -8.55
CA ARG A 462 12.10 -14.27 -7.66
C ARG A 462 12.94 -14.49 -6.40
N SER A 463 12.26 -14.66 -5.27
CA SER A 463 12.91 -15.08 -4.02
C SER A 463 13.31 -16.55 -4.11
N LYS A 464 14.62 -16.82 -4.04
CA LYS A 464 15.23 -18.15 -4.06
C LYS A 464 15.55 -18.66 -2.65
N ASP A 465 16.10 -19.87 -2.53
CA ASP A 465 16.41 -20.50 -1.24
C ASP A 465 17.39 -19.67 -0.40
N ALA A 466 18.37 -19.00 -1.03
CA ALA A 466 19.28 -18.09 -0.32
C ALA A 466 18.55 -16.91 0.36
N ASN A 467 17.51 -16.36 -0.30
CA ASN A 467 16.68 -15.31 0.30
C ASN A 467 15.83 -15.85 1.46
N LYS A 468 15.26 -17.04 1.26
CA LYS A 468 14.41 -17.71 2.26
C LYS A 468 15.21 -18.13 3.50
N LEU A 469 16.51 -18.47 3.33
CA LEU A 469 17.43 -18.75 4.42
C LEU A 469 17.48 -17.55 5.39
N VAL A 470 17.79 -16.37 4.89
CA VAL A 470 17.88 -15.16 5.72
C VAL A 470 16.51 -14.82 6.31
N GLU A 471 15.45 -14.85 5.48
CA GLU A 471 14.07 -14.57 5.90
C GLU A 471 13.66 -15.38 7.13
N GLU A 472 13.89 -16.70 7.14
CA GLU A 472 13.42 -17.55 8.25
C GLU A 472 14.13 -17.25 9.57
N PHE A 473 15.43 -16.92 9.55
CA PHE A 473 16.14 -16.51 10.77
C PHE A 473 15.70 -15.10 11.24
N MET A 474 15.44 -14.18 10.32
CA MET A 474 14.88 -12.87 10.67
C MET A 474 13.46 -13.00 11.26
N LEU A 475 12.61 -13.84 10.69
CA LEU A 475 11.29 -14.15 11.23
C LEU A 475 11.38 -14.79 12.63
N LEU A 476 12.30 -15.71 12.84
CA LEU A 476 12.53 -16.35 14.13
C LEU A 476 12.96 -15.33 15.19
N ALA A 477 13.91 -14.44 14.87
CA ALA A 477 14.36 -13.39 15.77
C ALA A 477 13.25 -12.38 16.11
N ASN A 478 12.55 -11.87 15.12
CA ASN A 478 11.44 -10.95 15.28
C ASN A 478 10.34 -11.52 16.17
N ARG A 479 9.94 -12.76 15.93
CA ARG A 479 8.94 -13.48 16.74
C ARG A 479 9.42 -13.65 18.18
N THR A 480 10.66 -14.09 18.38
CA THR A 480 11.24 -14.35 19.71
C THR A 480 11.31 -13.07 20.54
N VAL A 481 11.71 -11.94 19.93
CA VAL A 481 11.69 -10.63 20.59
C VAL A 481 10.27 -10.24 21.00
N ALA A 482 9.30 -10.37 20.10
CA ALA A 482 7.91 -10.06 20.40
C ALA A 482 7.35 -10.92 21.54
N GLU A 483 7.61 -12.23 21.52
CA GLU A 483 7.18 -13.17 22.57
C GLU A 483 7.84 -12.87 23.93
N SER A 484 9.12 -12.47 23.94
CA SER A 484 9.87 -12.18 25.18
C SER A 484 9.26 -11.03 26.00
N VAL A 485 8.62 -10.07 25.33
CA VAL A 485 7.96 -8.91 25.95
C VAL A 485 6.46 -9.11 26.08
N GLY A 486 5.82 -9.71 25.07
CA GLY A 486 4.36 -9.81 24.97
C GLY A 486 3.77 -11.00 25.72
N LYS A 487 4.49 -12.11 25.82
CA LYS A 487 4.00 -13.34 26.45
C LYS A 487 4.25 -13.29 27.95
N VAL A 488 3.24 -12.82 28.69
CA VAL A 488 3.32 -12.67 30.13
C VAL A 488 2.40 -13.67 30.85
N ALA A 489 2.68 -13.91 32.14
CA ALA A 489 1.84 -14.80 32.95
C ALA A 489 0.39 -14.27 33.01
N LYS A 490 -0.58 -15.20 33.13
CA LYS A 490 -2.01 -14.87 33.21
C LYS A 490 -2.29 -13.85 34.31
N GLY A 491 -2.97 -12.76 33.96
CA GLY A 491 -3.30 -11.67 34.89
C GLY A 491 -2.24 -10.54 34.96
N LYS A 492 -1.12 -10.67 34.26
CA LYS A 492 -0.14 -9.57 34.12
C LYS A 492 -0.37 -8.83 32.80
N LYS A 493 -0.20 -7.50 32.79
CA LYS A 493 -0.20 -6.68 31.57
C LYS A 493 1.21 -6.72 30.95
N ALA A 494 1.29 -7.02 29.66
CA ALA A 494 2.51 -6.90 28.91
C ALA A 494 2.99 -5.44 28.87
N LYS A 495 4.30 -5.24 28.75
CA LYS A 495 4.88 -3.92 28.55
C LYS A 495 4.61 -3.46 27.12
N THR A 496 4.50 -2.15 26.91
CA THR A 496 4.30 -1.53 25.58
C THR A 496 5.42 -1.92 24.63
N LEU A 497 5.05 -2.43 23.45
CA LEU A 497 5.98 -2.78 22.37
C LEU A 497 5.30 -2.51 21.03
N PRO A 498 5.96 -1.92 20.03
CA PRO A 498 5.47 -1.91 18.66
C PRO A 498 5.40 -3.33 18.09
N TYR A 499 4.20 -3.80 17.75
CA TYR A 499 4.00 -5.05 17.04
C TYR A 499 3.77 -4.79 15.57
N ARG A 500 4.17 -5.72 14.72
CA ARG A 500 3.76 -5.78 13.32
C ARG A 500 2.53 -6.70 13.24
N ILE A 501 1.36 -6.10 13.13
CA ILE A 501 0.08 -6.81 13.15
C ILE A 501 -0.48 -6.99 11.74
N HIS A 502 -1.16 -8.12 11.52
CA HIS A 502 -1.87 -8.41 10.28
C HIS A 502 -3.19 -9.09 10.62
N ASP A 503 -4.28 -8.38 10.36
CA ASP A 503 -5.63 -8.87 10.68
C ASP A 503 -6.07 -10.00 9.73
N ASN A 504 -7.17 -10.63 10.08
CA ASN A 504 -7.81 -11.63 9.24
C ASN A 504 -8.24 -11.02 7.90
N PRO A 505 -8.34 -11.83 6.84
CA PRO A 505 -8.91 -11.38 5.58
C PRO A 505 -10.30 -10.76 5.74
N ASP A 506 -10.61 -9.77 4.90
CA ASP A 506 -11.92 -9.15 4.86
C ASP A 506 -13.01 -10.19 4.52
N PRO A 507 -14.01 -10.40 5.39
CA PRO A 507 -15.01 -11.44 5.18
C PRO A 507 -15.81 -11.29 3.88
N GLN A 508 -16.12 -10.06 3.47
CA GLN A 508 -16.89 -9.80 2.24
C GLN A 508 -16.05 -10.10 0.99
N LYS A 509 -14.79 -9.70 1.00
CA LYS A 509 -13.87 -9.98 -0.09
C LYS A 509 -13.52 -11.47 -0.16
N LEU A 510 -13.42 -12.14 0.99
CA LEU A 510 -13.19 -13.58 1.05
C LEU A 510 -14.39 -14.37 0.48
N GLU A 511 -15.62 -13.90 0.73
CA GLU A 511 -16.83 -14.47 0.13
C GLU A 511 -16.86 -14.23 -1.40
N THR A 512 -16.42 -13.04 -1.86
CA THR A 512 -16.25 -12.76 -3.29
C THR A 512 -15.24 -13.70 -3.94
N LEU A 513 -14.09 -13.94 -3.28
CA LEU A 513 -13.11 -14.93 -3.72
C LEU A 513 -13.75 -16.33 -3.82
N ARG A 514 -14.48 -16.77 -2.79
CA ARG A 514 -15.14 -18.07 -2.75
C ARG A 514 -16.10 -18.28 -3.95
N GLN A 515 -16.92 -17.27 -4.22
CA GLN A 515 -17.84 -17.30 -5.36
C GLN A 515 -17.11 -17.31 -6.71
N PHE A 516 -16.02 -16.58 -6.80
CA PHE A 516 -15.20 -16.50 -8.00
C PHE A 516 -14.53 -17.82 -8.32
N ILE A 517 -13.79 -18.42 -7.38
CA ILE A 517 -13.06 -19.68 -7.61
C ILE A 517 -13.99 -20.90 -7.81
N ALA A 518 -15.23 -20.85 -7.30
CA ALA A 518 -16.20 -21.92 -7.51
C ALA A 518 -16.52 -22.17 -8.98
N LYS A 519 -16.34 -21.18 -9.85
CA LYS A 519 -16.51 -21.28 -11.32
C LYS A 519 -15.46 -22.15 -11.99
N PHE A 520 -14.29 -22.23 -11.39
CA PHE A 520 -13.18 -23.09 -11.82
C PHE A 520 -13.17 -24.45 -11.11
N GLY A 521 -14.19 -24.69 -10.26
CA GLY A 521 -14.31 -25.94 -9.50
C GLY A 521 -13.55 -25.98 -8.17
N TYR A 522 -12.87 -24.87 -7.79
CA TYR A 522 -12.11 -24.78 -6.54
C TYR A 522 -12.99 -24.40 -5.35
N ARG A 523 -12.54 -24.75 -4.15
CA ARG A 523 -13.24 -24.45 -2.88
C ARG A 523 -12.30 -23.95 -1.81
N VAL A 524 -12.67 -22.86 -1.14
CA VAL A 524 -12.00 -22.34 0.05
C VAL A 524 -12.96 -22.33 1.23
N LYS A 525 -12.50 -22.80 2.40
CA LYS A 525 -13.25 -22.70 3.66
C LYS A 525 -13.04 -21.30 4.25
N THR A 526 -14.12 -20.60 4.48
CA THR A 526 -14.12 -19.21 4.98
C THR A 526 -14.67 -19.06 6.40
N ASP A 527 -15.22 -20.14 6.95
CA ASP A 527 -15.95 -20.21 8.22
C ASP A 527 -15.20 -20.93 9.35
N GLY A 528 -13.91 -21.14 9.17
CA GLY A 528 -13.05 -21.85 10.11
C GLY A 528 -12.29 -20.95 11.08
N THR A 529 -11.50 -21.57 11.97
CA THR A 529 -10.47 -20.88 12.76
C THR A 529 -9.45 -20.20 11.85
N LYS A 530 -8.72 -19.20 12.37
CA LYS A 530 -7.68 -18.46 11.61
C LYS A 530 -6.75 -19.40 10.81
N GLY A 531 -6.27 -20.49 11.42
CA GLY A 531 -5.41 -21.46 10.76
C GLY A 531 -6.12 -22.34 9.72
N ALA A 532 -7.42 -22.57 9.82
CA ALA A 532 -8.19 -23.34 8.83
C ALA A 532 -8.36 -22.56 7.51
N THR A 533 -8.67 -21.28 7.59
CA THR A 533 -8.77 -20.39 6.43
C THR A 533 -7.42 -20.30 5.70
N ALA A 534 -6.32 -20.08 6.44
CA ALA A 534 -4.97 -19.98 5.85
C ALA A 534 -4.56 -21.31 5.16
N ARG A 535 -4.76 -22.46 5.81
CA ARG A 535 -4.48 -23.76 5.17
C ARG A 535 -5.34 -24.01 3.93
N SER A 536 -6.59 -23.56 3.93
CA SER A 536 -7.49 -23.69 2.77
C SER A 536 -7.05 -22.80 1.62
N LEU A 537 -6.52 -21.62 1.90
CA LEU A 537 -5.90 -20.73 0.91
C LEU A 537 -4.62 -21.34 0.33
N ASN A 538 -3.74 -21.89 1.18
CA ASN A 538 -2.52 -22.57 0.71
C ASN A 538 -2.86 -23.74 -0.22
N LYS A 539 -3.85 -24.56 0.17
CA LYS A 539 -4.33 -25.65 -0.68
C LYS A 539 -4.81 -25.15 -2.04
N LEU A 540 -5.54 -24.03 -2.07
CA LEU A 540 -5.95 -23.39 -3.33
C LEU A 540 -4.74 -22.97 -4.16
N MET A 541 -3.71 -22.36 -3.54
CA MET A 541 -2.49 -21.96 -4.26
C MET A 541 -1.77 -23.17 -4.87
N ASP A 542 -1.63 -24.25 -4.08
CA ASP A 542 -1.01 -25.51 -4.56
C ASP A 542 -1.84 -26.18 -5.69
N GLU A 543 -3.18 -26.19 -5.59
CA GLU A 543 -4.06 -26.75 -6.62
C GLU A 543 -4.06 -25.97 -7.94
N THR A 544 -3.73 -24.67 -7.87
CA THR A 544 -3.69 -23.77 -9.05
C THR A 544 -2.28 -23.61 -9.63
N GLU A 545 -1.26 -24.18 -9.01
CA GLU A 545 0.13 -24.05 -9.47
C GLU A 545 0.31 -24.60 -10.89
N GLY A 546 0.91 -23.78 -11.78
CA GLY A 546 1.12 -24.10 -13.20
C GLY A 546 -0.13 -24.06 -14.07
N ARG A 547 -1.29 -23.66 -13.53
CA ARG A 547 -2.54 -23.56 -14.32
C ARG A 547 -2.74 -22.13 -14.85
N PRO A 548 -3.45 -21.98 -15.98
CA PRO A 548 -3.70 -20.65 -16.57
C PRO A 548 -4.36 -19.64 -15.61
N GLU A 549 -5.25 -20.12 -14.73
CA GLU A 549 -5.99 -19.31 -13.76
C GLU A 549 -5.17 -18.94 -12.48
N GLN A 550 -3.95 -19.45 -12.34
CA GLN A 550 -3.13 -19.26 -11.13
C GLN A 550 -2.96 -17.78 -10.77
N LYS A 551 -2.40 -16.97 -11.68
CA LYS A 551 -2.12 -15.53 -11.41
C LYS A 551 -3.39 -14.76 -11.04
N MET A 552 -4.49 -15.07 -11.72
CA MET A 552 -5.79 -14.46 -11.47
C MET A 552 -6.32 -14.79 -10.07
N ILE A 553 -6.31 -16.07 -9.69
CA ILE A 553 -6.77 -16.52 -8.37
C ILE A 553 -5.88 -15.92 -7.26
N GLN A 554 -4.57 -15.89 -7.45
CA GLN A 554 -3.63 -15.24 -6.53
C GLN A 554 -3.93 -13.75 -6.36
N SER A 555 -4.18 -13.02 -7.45
CA SER A 555 -4.52 -11.60 -7.40
C SER A 555 -5.81 -11.33 -6.62
N VAL A 556 -6.87 -12.11 -6.85
CA VAL A 556 -8.15 -11.96 -6.11
C VAL A 556 -7.98 -12.35 -4.65
N ALA A 557 -7.23 -13.41 -4.35
CA ALA A 557 -6.93 -13.83 -2.98
C ALA A 557 -6.13 -12.75 -2.22
N LEU A 558 -5.12 -12.16 -2.85
CA LEU A 558 -4.32 -11.08 -2.26
C LEU A 558 -5.17 -9.84 -1.94
N ARG A 559 -6.13 -9.48 -2.81
CA ARG A 559 -7.07 -8.36 -2.56
C ARG A 559 -8.00 -8.59 -1.38
N ALA A 560 -8.22 -9.85 -0.98
CA ALA A 560 -9.01 -10.18 0.21
C ALA A 560 -8.21 -10.04 1.51
N MET A 561 -6.87 -9.99 1.45
CA MET A 561 -6.01 -9.80 2.61
C MET A 561 -6.07 -8.37 3.11
N MET A 562 -5.96 -8.21 4.42
CA MET A 562 -5.74 -6.92 5.05
C MET A 562 -4.28 -6.50 4.88
N LYS A 563 -3.97 -5.22 5.08
CA LYS A 563 -2.58 -4.75 5.11
C LYS A 563 -2.00 -4.92 6.50
N ALA A 564 -0.76 -5.35 6.59
CA ALA A 564 -0.02 -5.32 7.84
C ALA A 564 0.29 -3.87 8.25
N LYS A 565 0.28 -3.57 9.54
CA LYS A 565 0.58 -2.26 10.11
C LYS A 565 1.30 -2.39 11.46
N TYR A 566 1.86 -1.30 11.93
CA TYR A 566 2.40 -1.23 13.29
C TYR A 566 1.33 -0.80 14.28
N SER A 567 1.33 -1.39 15.47
CA SER A 567 0.48 -1.00 16.59
C SER A 567 1.04 -1.56 17.90
N VAL A 568 0.79 -0.89 19.02
CA VAL A 568 1.10 -1.43 20.35
C VAL A 568 0.04 -2.45 20.81
N HIS A 569 -1.07 -2.56 20.10
CA HIS A 569 -2.15 -3.50 20.37
C HIS A 569 -1.96 -4.78 19.56
N ASN A 570 -1.45 -5.82 20.20
CA ASN A 570 -1.19 -7.09 19.53
C ASN A 570 -2.48 -7.83 19.20
N ILE A 571 -2.68 -8.16 17.92
CA ILE A 571 -3.74 -9.04 17.41
C ILE A 571 -3.18 -10.27 16.69
N GLY A 572 -1.86 -10.42 16.67
CA GLY A 572 -1.13 -11.42 15.90
C GLY A 572 -0.92 -11.02 14.44
N HIS A 573 -0.30 -11.92 13.68
CA HIS A 573 -0.01 -11.73 12.26
C HIS A 573 -0.58 -12.88 11.44
N PHE A 574 -1.73 -12.68 10.80
CA PHE A 574 -2.45 -13.72 10.06
C PHE A 574 -1.59 -14.39 8.99
N GLY A 575 -0.95 -13.61 8.11
CA GLY A 575 -0.16 -14.16 7.00
C GLY A 575 1.02 -15.02 7.43
N LEU A 576 1.64 -14.75 8.60
CA LEU A 576 2.77 -15.50 9.14
C LEU A 576 2.34 -16.61 10.13
N ALA A 577 1.07 -16.64 10.53
CA ALA A 577 0.54 -17.52 11.59
C ALA A 577 1.26 -17.34 12.94
N PHE A 578 1.65 -16.11 13.29
CA PHE A 578 2.29 -15.78 14.55
C PHE A 578 1.31 -15.09 15.50
N GLU A 579 1.31 -15.50 16.77
CA GLU A 579 0.54 -14.83 17.83
C GLU A 579 1.21 -13.52 18.28
N TYR A 580 2.53 -13.45 18.22
CA TYR A 580 3.35 -12.31 18.56
C TYR A 580 4.34 -12.09 17.44
N TYR A 581 4.38 -10.89 16.89
CA TYR A 581 5.35 -10.53 15.88
C TYR A 581 5.68 -9.04 15.93
N THR A 582 6.95 -8.72 15.84
CA THR A 582 7.46 -7.34 15.75
C THR A 582 8.51 -7.27 14.66
N HIS A 583 8.93 -6.08 14.32
CA HIS A 583 10.15 -5.85 13.55
C HIS A 583 11.27 -5.44 14.49
N PHE A 584 12.40 -6.14 14.41
CA PHE A 584 13.60 -5.93 15.20
C PHE A 584 14.86 -5.92 14.31
N THR A 585 14.77 -6.52 13.12
CA THR A 585 15.91 -6.95 12.32
C THR A 585 16.43 -5.94 11.30
N SER A 586 15.85 -4.72 11.21
CA SER A 586 16.30 -3.72 10.23
C SER A 586 16.23 -2.28 10.75
N PRO A 587 16.95 -1.91 11.83
CA PRO A 587 16.89 -0.60 12.46
C PRO A 587 17.58 0.51 11.63
N ILE A 588 18.43 0.18 10.66
CA ILE A 588 19.04 1.17 9.76
C ILE A 588 17.99 1.80 8.86
N ARG A 589 17.00 0.99 8.44
CA ARG A 589 16.01 1.39 7.43
C ARG A 589 14.56 1.46 7.93
N ARG A 590 14.27 1.06 9.18
CA ARG A 590 12.92 1.13 9.77
C ARG A 590 12.97 1.67 11.19
N TYR A 591 12.28 2.75 11.45
CA TYR A 591 12.22 3.36 12.78
C TYR A 591 11.53 2.50 13.85
N PRO A 592 10.48 1.70 13.54
CA PRO A 592 9.89 0.76 14.50
C PRO A 592 10.91 -0.21 15.10
N ASP A 593 11.87 -0.70 14.33
CA ASP A 593 12.94 -1.58 14.82
C ASP A 593 13.83 -0.87 15.84
N THR A 594 14.20 0.38 15.58
CA THR A 594 14.95 1.23 16.54
C THR A 594 14.14 1.46 17.83
N MET A 595 12.82 1.67 17.73
CA MET A 595 11.95 1.76 18.92
C MET A 595 11.97 0.46 19.73
N VAL A 596 11.89 -0.69 19.05
CA VAL A 596 11.92 -2.02 19.69
C VAL A 596 13.27 -2.24 20.39
N HIS A 597 14.39 -1.90 19.77
CA HIS A 597 15.73 -2.00 20.38
C HIS A 597 15.79 -1.21 21.70
N ARG A 598 15.38 0.04 21.69
CA ARG A 598 15.38 0.92 22.88
C ARG A 598 14.48 0.39 23.99
N LEU A 599 13.26 -0.03 23.64
CA LEU A 599 12.32 -0.57 24.62
C LEU A 599 12.82 -1.89 25.21
N LEU A 600 13.39 -2.76 24.40
CA LEU A 600 13.94 -4.03 24.85
C LEU A 600 15.10 -3.82 25.84
N THR A 601 16.06 -2.94 25.52
CA THR A 601 17.16 -2.55 26.41
C THR A 601 16.62 -1.98 27.73
N LYS A 602 15.66 -1.06 27.67
CA LYS A 602 15.00 -0.49 28.86
C LYS A 602 14.34 -1.56 29.73
N TYR A 603 13.69 -2.54 29.11
CA TYR A 603 12.95 -3.58 29.84
C TYR A 603 13.86 -4.65 30.41
N GLN A 604 14.95 -4.98 29.75
CA GLN A 604 16.00 -5.87 30.28
C GLN A 604 16.68 -5.25 31.50
N ALA A 605 16.88 -3.94 31.51
CA ALA A 605 17.37 -3.19 32.68
C ALA A 605 16.30 -2.99 33.80
N GLY A 606 15.14 -3.65 33.71
CA GLY A 606 14.09 -3.56 34.74
C GLY A 606 13.19 -2.31 34.62
N GLY A 607 13.30 -1.51 33.58
CA GLY A 607 12.52 -0.29 33.35
C GLY A 607 11.01 -0.51 33.29
N ARG A 608 10.24 0.53 33.65
CA ARG A 608 8.78 0.53 33.57
C ARG A 608 8.30 0.53 32.11
N SER A 609 7.05 0.07 31.90
CA SER A 609 6.38 0.16 30.60
C SER A 609 6.40 1.60 30.06
N ALA A 610 6.63 1.73 28.77
CA ALA A 610 6.60 3.03 28.08
C ALA A 610 5.16 3.55 27.94
N ASN A 611 5.01 4.81 27.53
CA ASN A 611 3.71 5.45 27.31
C ASN A 611 3.04 4.84 26.06
N GLU A 612 1.96 4.09 26.27
CA GLU A 612 1.22 3.36 25.24
C GLU A 612 0.71 4.29 24.13
N LYS A 613 0.11 5.43 24.51
CA LYS A 613 -0.45 6.39 23.54
C LYS A 613 0.64 6.99 22.64
N HIS A 614 1.76 7.40 23.22
CA HIS A 614 2.87 7.96 22.45
C HIS A 614 3.44 6.96 21.45
N TYR A 615 3.63 5.70 21.85
CA TYR A 615 4.14 4.68 20.93
C TYR A 615 3.10 4.23 19.88
N GLU A 616 1.79 4.33 20.20
CA GLU A 616 0.75 4.11 19.19
C GLU A 616 0.78 5.20 18.10
N GLU A 617 0.91 6.46 18.49
CA GLU A 617 1.07 7.58 17.55
C GLU A 617 2.29 7.39 16.63
N LEU A 618 3.42 6.90 17.16
CA LEU A 618 4.60 6.58 16.37
C LEU A 618 4.40 5.37 15.44
N CYS A 619 3.65 4.37 15.88
CA CYS A 619 3.28 3.21 15.06
C CYS A 619 2.37 3.60 13.90
N GLU A 620 1.37 4.45 14.13
CA GLU A 620 0.50 4.99 13.11
C GLU A 620 1.31 5.79 12.08
N HIS A 621 2.13 6.73 12.53
CA HIS A 621 3.02 7.50 11.66
C HIS A 621 3.95 6.59 10.83
N SER A 622 4.55 5.58 11.44
CA SER A 622 5.44 4.64 10.71
C SER A 622 4.69 3.84 9.65
N SER A 623 3.44 3.45 9.93
CA SER A 623 2.59 2.73 8.97
C SER A 623 2.19 3.61 7.79
N ASP A 624 1.87 4.88 8.05
CA ASP A 624 1.52 5.86 7.02
C ASP A 624 2.73 6.15 6.12
N MET A 625 3.91 6.36 6.71
CA MET A 625 5.13 6.62 5.95
C MET A 625 5.57 5.41 5.13
N GLU A 626 5.41 4.19 5.63
CA GLU A 626 5.63 2.96 4.85
C GLU A 626 4.70 2.91 3.63
N GLN A 627 3.41 3.23 3.79
CA GLN A 627 2.47 3.25 2.67
C GLN A 627 2.81 4.35 1.64
N ILE A 628 3.25 5.51 2.11
CA ILE A 628 3.69 6.61 1.25
C ILE A 628 4.94 6.20 0.47
N ALA A 629 5.94 5.59 1.14
CA ALA A 629 7.15 5.09 0.52
C ALA A 629 6.86 4.04 -0.56
N GLN A 630 6.00 3.05 -0.27
CA GLN A 630 5.57 2.04 -1.25
C GLN A 630 4.86 2.64 -2.46
N ASN A 631 4.06 3.70 -2.26
CA ASN A 631 3.42 4.39 -3.38
C ASN A 631 4.43 5.13 -4.26
N ALA A 632 5.46 5.76 -3.65
CA ALA A 632 6.54 6.40 -4.39
C ALA A 632 7.38 5.39 -5.19
N GLU A 633 7.69 4.24 -4.59
CA GLU A 633 8.36 3.12 -5.26
C GLU A 633 7.56 2.64 -6.48
N ARG A 634 6.26 2.35 -6.32
CA ARG A 634 5.39 1.95 -7.44
C ARG A 634 5.32 2.99 -8.54
N ASP A 635 5.32 4.26 -8.18
CA ASP A 635 5.32 5.36 -9.15
C ASP A 635 6.66 5.46 -9.89
N SER A 636 7.79 5.15 -9.24
CA SER A 636 9.10 5.08 -9.90
C SER A 636 9.18 3.90 -10.87
N ILE A 637 8.63 2.74 -10.48
CA ILE A 637 8.50 1.56 -11.36
C ILE A 637 7.66 1.90 -12.59
N LYS A 638 6.50 2.53 -12.41
CA LYS A 638 5.65 2.97 -13.52
C LYS A 638 6.34 3.98 -14.43
N TYR A 639 7.06 4.93 -13.84
CA TYR A 639 7.84 5.90 -14.63
C TYR A 639 8.86 5.18 -15.51
N LYS A 640 9.64 4.27 -14.93
CA LYS A 640 10.66 3.51 -15.66
C LYS A 640 10.07 2.55 -16.69
N MET A 641 8.91 1.97 -16.40
CA MET A 641 8.18 1.14 -17.36
C MET A 641 7.76 1.94 -18.60
N VAL A 642 7.19 3.12 -18.40
CA VAL A 642 6.75 3.98 -19.51
C VAL A 642 7.95 4.52 -20.29
N GLU A 643 9.07 4.86 -19.60
CA GLU A 643 10.32 5.27 -20.22
C GLU A 643 10.92 4.14 -21.09
N PHE A 644 10.93 2.89 -20.56
CA PHE A 644 11.41 1.70 -21.27
C PHE A 644 10.61 1.40 -22.54
N MET A 645 9.30 1.56 -22.45
CA MET A 645 8.38 1.30 -23.58
C MET A 645 8.26 2.49 -24.54
N GLY A 646 8.78 3.66 -24.19
CA GLY A 646 8.71 4.85 -25.03
C GLY A 646 9.43 4.71 -26.38
N ASP A 647 10.54 3.98 -26.41
CA ASP A 647 11.30 3.68 -27.63
C ASP A 647 10.64 2.55 -28.49
N LYS A 648 9.57 1.92 -27.99
CA LYS A 648 8.90 0.73 -28.57
C LYS A 648 7.49 1.02 -29.09
N ILE A 649 7.15 2.29 -29.25
CA ILE A 649 5.83 2.69 -29.79
C ILE A 649 5.68 2.14 -31.20
N GLY A 650 4.56 1.44 -31.44
CA GLY A 650 4.25 0.80 -32.72
C GLY A 650 4.64 -0.68 -32.81
N GLU A 651 5.42 -1.19 -31.86
CA GLU A 651 5.77 -2.62 -31.78
C GLU A 651 4.58 -3.45 -31.25
N GLU A 652 4.51 -4.71 -31.67
CA GLU A 652 3.48 -5.68 -31.31
C GLU A 652 4.08 -6.73 -30.37
N TYR A 653 3.29 -7.13 -29.35
CA TYR A 653 3.69 -8.10 -28.34
C TYR A 653 2.55 -9.08 -28.02
N ASP A 654 2.94 -10.28 -27.64
CA ASP A 654 2.05 -11.22 -26.97
C ASP A 654 1.92 -10.80 -25.51
N ALA A 655 0.71 -10.81 -24.98
CA ALA A 655 0.37 -10.34 -23.66
C ALA A 655 -0.80 -11.14 -23.06
N HIS A 656 -1.03 -10.99 -21.79
CA HIS A 656 -2.22 -11.53 -21.13
C HIS A 656 -2.94 -10.44 -20.33
N ILE A 657 -4.25 -10.60 -20.18
CA ILE A 657 -5.07 -9.66 -19.42
C ILE A 657 -4.77 -9.79 -17.95
N SER A 658 -4.15 -8.75 -17.37
CA SER A 658 -3.76 -8.67 -15.95
C SER A 658 -4.82 -7.99 -15.06
N GLY A 659 -5.68 -7.16 -15.66
CA GLY A 659 -6.72 -6.44 -14.95
C GLY A 659 -7.87 -5.97 -15.82
N ILE A 660 -9.06 -5.87 -15.23
CA ILE A 660 -10.25 -5.36 -15.92
C ILE A 660 -10.96 -4.34 -15.04
N THR A 661 -11.33 -3.22 -15.62
CA THR A 661 -12.02 -2.12 -14.97
C THR A 661 -13.15 -1.57 -15.85
N SER A 662 -13.98 -0.69 -15.29
CA SER A 662 -14.99 0.03 -16.08
C SER A 662 -14.39 1.01 -17.10
N TYR A 663 -13.08 1.25 -17.08
CA TYR A 663 -12.39 2.17 -17.99
C TYR A 663 -11.69 1.46 -19.16
N GLY A 664 -11.37 0.17 -18.99
CA GLY A 664 -10.65 -0.61 -19.97
C GLY A 664 -10.01 -1.87 -19.38
N ILE A 665 -9.21 -2.51 -20.22
CA ILE A 665 -8.46 -3.72 -19.94
C ILE A 665 -7.01 -3.34 -19.66
N TYR A 666 -6.41 -3.92 -18.63
CA TYR A 666 -4.97 -3.91 -18.41
C TYR A 666 -4.38 -5.20 -18.99
N ALA A 667 -3.34 -5.08 -19.77
CA ALA A 667 -2.60 -6.19 -20.34
C ALA A 667 -1.12 -6.12 -19.95
N GLU A 668 -0.56 -7.25 -19.56
CA GLU A 668 0.86 -7.42 -19.24
C GLU A 668 1.56 -8.16 -20.37
N ILE A 669 2.63 -7.59 -20.91
CA ILE A 669 3.44 -8.18 -21.98
C ILE A 669 4.20 -9.39 -21.42
N ASP A 670 4.15 -10.54 -22.11
CA ASP A 670 4.77 -11.79 -21.64
C ASP A 670 6.30 -11.74 -21.61
N GLU A 671 6.91 -11.00 -22.54
CA GLU A 671 8.37 -10.91 -22.68
C GLU A 671 9.05 -10.06 -21.60
N ASN A 672 8.45 -8.90 -21.26
CA ASN A 672 9.10 -7.90 -20.41
C ASN A 672 8.24 -7.44 -19.24
N HIS A 673 7.06 -8.03 -19.07
CA HIS A 673 6.14 -7.80 -17.97
C HIS A 673 5.66 -6.34 -17.79
N CYS A 674 5.81 -5.52 -18.82
CA CYS A 674 5.26 -4.18 -18.83
C CYS A 674 3.75 -4.20 -18.94
N GLU A 675 3.07 -3.54 -18.00
CA GLU A 675 1.61 -3.45 -18.00
C GLU A 675 1.14 -2.14 -18.63
N GLY A 676 0.19 -2.21 -19.54
CA GLY A 676 -0.46 -1.03 -20.13
C GLY A 676 -1.98 -1.18 -20.18
N MET A 677 -2.67 -0.08 -20.45
CA MET A 677 -4.13 -0.05 -20.52
C MET A 677 -4.61 -0.03 -21.97
N ILE A 678 -5.60 -0.84 -22.29
CA ILE A 678 -6.41 -0.77 -23.48
C ILE A 678 -7.70 -0.05 -23.08
N PRO A 679 -7.89 1.22 -23.45
CA PRO A 679 -9.08 1.98 -23.06
C PRO A 679 -10.36 1.35 -23.63
N MET A 680 -11.46 1.41 -22.87
CA MET A 680 -12.77 0.88 -23.32
C MET A 680 -13.21 1.47 -24.65
N ARG A 681 -12.88 2.73 -24.93
CA ARG A 681 -13.22 3.41 -26.20
C ARG A 681 -12.48 2.86 -27.42
N ASP A 682 -11.36 2.16 -27.20
CA ASP A 682 -10.50 1.61 -28.25
C ASP A 682 -10.85 0.13 -28.53
N LEU A 683 -11.87 -0.40 -27.82
CA LEU A 683 -12.55 -1.67 -28.12
C LEU A 683 -13.71 -1.37 -29.07
N ASP A 684 -13.43 -1.35 -30.37
CA ASP A 684 -14.36 -0.87 -31.41
C ASP A 684 -15.27 -1.95 -32.01
N ASP A 685 -15.05 -3.21 -31.65
CA ASP A 685 -15.79 -4.38 -32.19
C ASP A 685 -17.19 -4.55 -31.57
N ASP A 686 -17.42 -4.08 -30.33
CA ASP A 686 -18.72 -4.10 -29.63
C ASP A 686 -18.78 -3.01 -28.53
N TYR A 687 -19.97 -2.87 -27.93
CA TYR A 687 -20.15 -2.09 -26.68
C TYR A 687 -20.04 -3.04 -25.49
N TYR A 688 -19.10 -2.77 -24.60
CA TYR A 688 -18.80 -3.63 -23.46
C TYR A 688 -19.38 -3.10 -22.16
N ASP A 689 -19.95 -4.01 -21.36
CA ASP A 689 -20.36 -3.75 -19.97
C ASP A 689 -19.38 -4.45 -19.02
N PHE A 690 -18.99 -3.76 -17.98
CA PHE A 690 -18.14 -4.31 -16.93
C PHE A 690 -18.96 -5.12 -15.93
N ASP A 691 -18.68 -6.39 -15.83
CA ASP A 691 -19.22 -7.28 -14.78
C ASP A 691 -18.24 -7.36 -13.63
N GLU A 692 -18.48 -6.55 -12.60
CA GLU A 692 -17.63 -6.46 -11.40
C GLU A 692 -17.57 -7.79 -10.63
N ARG A 693 -18.64 -8.60 -10.65
CA ARG A 693 -18.69 -9.89 -9.94
C ARG A 693 -17.86 -10.97 -10.61
N ASN A 694 -17.71 -10.86 -11.91
CA ASN A 694 -17.02 -11.86 -12.73
C ASN A 694 -15.65 -11.38 -13.22
N PHE A 695 -15.27 -10.14 -12.89
CA PHE A 695 -14.03 -9.50 -13.37
C PHE A 695 -13.84 -9.65 -14.88
N CYS A 696 -14.92 -9.37 -15.65
CA CYS A 696 -14.89 -9.49 -17.10
C CYS A 696 -15.62 -8.33 -17.79
N LEU A 697 -15.27 -8.08 -19.05
CA LEU A 697 -16.07 -7.27 -19.97
C LEU A 697 -16.93 -8.17 -20.82
N VAL A 698 -18.20 -7.82 -20.99
CA VAL A 698 -19.16 -8.59 -21.79
C VAL A 698 -19.72 -7.70 -22.91
N GLY A 699 -19.50 -8.08 -24.15
CA GLY A 699 -20.03 -7.39 -25.32
C GLY A 699 -21.55 -7.51 -25.42
N ARG A 700 -22.23 -6.41 -25.71
CA ARG A 700 -23.70 -6.33 -25.76
C ARG A 700 -24.30 -7.05 -26.96
N ARG A 701 -23.61 -7.02 -28.13
CA ARG A 701 -24.13 -7.55 -29.41
C ARG A 701 -23.57 -8.93 -29.70
N ARG A 702 -22.25 -9.07 -29.60
CA ARG A 702 -21.55 -10.31 -29.98
C ARG A 702 -21.39 -11.27 -28.79
N HIS A 703 -21.68 -10.82 -27.57
CA HIS A 703 -21.48 -11.56 -26.30
C HIS A 703 -20.05 -12.06 -26.12
N HIS A 704 -19.10 -11.42 -26.81
CA HIS A 704 -17.68 -11.67 -26.60
C HIS A 704 -17.29 -11.28 -25.17
N LYS A 705 -16.42 -12.06 -24.55
CA LYS A 705 -15.96 -11.79 -23.18
C LYS A 705 -14.46 -11.63 -23.18
N TYR A 706 -13.99 -10.61 -22.48
CA TYR A 706 -12.61 -10.49 -22.05
C TYR A 706 -12.53 -10.82 -20.56
N GLN A 707 -11.66 -11.75 -20.19
CA GLN A 707 -11.49 -12.23 -18.81
C GLN A 707 -10.02 -12.07 -18.38
N LEU A 708 -9.79 -12.05 -17.05
CA LEU A 708 -8.44 -12.09 -16.52
C LEU A 708 -7.73 -13.36 -16.99
N GLY A 709 -6.46 -13.21 -17.42
CA GLY A 709 -5.63 -14.31 -17.92
C GLY A 709 -5.81 -14.65 -19.40
N ASP A 710 -6.77 -14.02 -20.11
CA ASP A 710 -6.90 -14.25 -21.55
C ASP A 710 -5.64 -13.77 -22.29
N ALA A 711 -5.11 -14.60 -23.17
CA ALA A 711 -4.03 -14.23 -24.08
C ALA A 711 -4.54 -13.24 -25.13
N VAL A 712 -3.79 -12.17 -25.33
CA VAL A 712 -4.12 -11.11 -26.31
C VAL A 712 -2.86 -10.66 -27.01
N LYS A 713 -3.02 -10.25 -28.27
CA LYS A 713 -1.94 -9.57 -28.98
C LYS A 713 -2.17 -8.07 -28.95
N ILE A 714 -1.18 -7.34 -28.48
CA ILE A 714 -1.27 -5.89 -28.29
C ILE A 714 -0.24 -5.17 -29.14
N LYS A 715 -0.52 -3.92 -29.44
CA LYS A 715 0.41 -2.96 -30.01
C LYS A 715 0.57 -1.79 -29.07
N VAL A 716 1.81 -1.33 -28.86
CA VAL A 716 2.10 -0.14 -28.05
C VAL A 716 1.61 1.10 -28.81
N ALA A 717 0.57 1.73 -28.29
CA ALA A 717 -0.06 2.88 -28.95
C ALA A 717 0.55 4.21 -28.48
N ASN A 718 0.80 4.35 -27.17
CA ASN A 718 1.30 5.59 -26.61
C ASN A 718 2.03 5.32 -25.28
N ALA A 719 3.09 6.11 -25.02
CA ALA A 719 3.83 6.11 -23.76
C ALA A 719 3.93 7.55 -23.25
N ASN A 720 3.10 7.88 -22.26
CA ASN A 720 3.06 9.21 -21.68
C ASN A 720 3.84 9.26 -20.36
N ILE A 721 5.08 9.69 -20.41
CA ILE A 721 5.99 9.75 -19.25
C ILE A 721 5.45 10.70 -18.17
N GLU A 722 4.90 11.86 -18.54
CA GLU A 722 4.38 12.85 -17.57
C GLU A 722 3.21 12.26 -16.74
N LYS A 723 2.33 11.51 -17.40
CA LYS A 723 1.18 10.84 -16.73
C LYS A 723 1.52 9.46 -16.18
N LYS A 724 2.72 8.95 -16.44
CA LYS A 724 3.14 7.58 -16.10
C LYS A 724 2.14 6.55 -16.65
N GLN A 725 1.72 6.72 -17.91
CA GLN A 725 0.66 5.98 -18.54
C GLN A 725 1.13 5.33 -19.82
N LEU A 726 0.88 4.04 -19.96
CA LEU A 726 1.16 3.24 -21.13
C LEU A 726 -0.16 2.77 -21.71
N ASP A 727 -0.43 3.16 -22.98
CA ASP A 727 -1.65 2.79 -23.66
C ASP A 727 -1.33 1.75 -24.75
N PHE A 728 -2.14 0.70 -24.78
CA PHE A 728 -2.11 -0.36 -25.78
C PHE A 728 -3.37 -0.34 -26.64
N VAL A 729 -3.30 -0.98 -27.80
CA VAL A 729 -4.45 -1.33 -28.63
C VAL A 729 -4.37 -2.81 -28.99
N LEU A 730 -5.52 -3.45 -29.15
CA LEU A 730 -5.58 -4.86 -29.61
C LEU A 730 -5.23 -4.94 -31.10
N VAL A 731 -4.47 -5.96 -31.45
CA VAL A 731 -4.18 -6.29 -32.86
C VAL A 731 -5.32 -7.17 -33.40
N ASP A 732 -5.91 -6.77 -34.53
CA ASP A 732 -7.20 -7.27 -35.07
C ASP A 732 -7.33 -8.79 -35.31
N ASN A 733 -6.28 -9.59 -35.21
CA ASN A 733 -6.30 -11.01 -35.58
C ASN A 733 -6.37 -12.02 -34.43
N ASP A 734 -6.24 -11.60 -33.18
CA ASP A 734 -6.24 -12.52 -32.04
C ASP A 734 -7.36 -12.22 -31.03
N ARG A 735 -8.58 -12.64 -31.42
CA ARG A 735 -9.67 -12.79 -30.46
C ARG A 735 -9.43 -14.06 -29.66
N PRO A 736 -9.47 -14.01 -28.31
CA PRO A 736 -9.33 -15.21 -27.51
C PRO A 736 -10.38 -16.26 -27.98
N LYS A 737 -9.91 -17.40 -28.42
CA LYS A 737 -10.77 -18.57 -28.65
C LYS A 737 -11.15 -19.05 -27.25
N THR A 738 -12.34 -18.68 -26.79
CA THR A 738 -12.86 -19.23 -25.53
C THR A 738 -13.05 -20.72 -25.69
N SER A 739 -12.51 -21.49 -24.75
CA SER A 739 -12.70 -22.95 -24.62
C SER A 739 -14.17 -23.37 -24.40
N ASP A 740 -15.10 -22.40 -24.34
CA ASP A 740 -16.52 -22.57 -24.01
C ASP A 740 -17.51 -22.43 -25.18
N GLU A 741 -17.05 -22.33 -26.42
CA GLU A 741 -18.01 -22.32 -27.57
C GLU A 741 -18.88 -23.58 -27.71
N GLY A 742 -18.65 -24.63 -26.91
CA GLY A 742 -19.34 -25.91 -27.01
C GLY A 742 -20.64 -26.05 -26.21
N GLU A 743 -20.85 -25.40 -25.09
CA GLU A 743 -21.97 -25.74 -24.20
C GLU A 743 -23.04 -24.66 -24.00
N ASP A 744 -22.70 -23.37 -24.04
CA ASP A 744 -23.68 -22.29 -23.81
C ASP A 744 -24.64 -22.03 -24.98
N ASN A 745 -24.26 -22.34 -26.22
CA ASN A 745 -25.14 -22.18 -27.37
C ASN A 745 -26.31 -23.20 -27.38
N LYS A 746 -26.22 -24.31 -26.65
CA LYS A 746 -27.33 -25.29 -26.53
C LYS A 746 -28.39 -24.87 -25.50
N MET A 747 -28.08 -24.00 -24.57
CA MET A 747 -29.03 -23.60 -23.52
C MET A 747 -29.93 -22.45 -23.96
N TYR A 748 -29.44 -21.52 -24.78
CA TYR A 748 -30.22 -20.39 -25.29
C TYR A 748 -31.09 -20.72 -26.49
N SER A 749 -30.68 -21.67 -27.36
CA SER A 749 -31.50 -22.13 -28.47
C SER A 749 -32.73 -22.89 -28.01
N LYS A 750 -32.69 -23.60 -26.87
CA LYS A 750 -33.83 -24.31 -26.27
C LYS A 750 -34.87 -23.40 -25.62
N LYS A 751 -34.51 -22.17 -25.22
CA LYS A 751 -35.46 -21.20 -24.62
C LYS A 751 -36.23 -20.42 -25.68
N ASN A 752 -35.66 -20.16 -26.85
CA ASN A 752 -36.33 -19.42 -27.92
C ASN A 752 -37.24 -20.31 -28.79
N SER A 753 -36.97 -21.60 -28.89
CA SER A 753 -37.84 -22.53 -29.63
C SER A 753 -39.13 -22.87 -28.86
N LYS A 754 -39.20 -22.65 -27.54
CA LYS A 754 -40.43 -22.82 -26.75
C LYS A 754 -41.33 -21.57 -26.71
N LYS A 755 -40.86 -20.40 -27.10
CA LYS A 755 -41.66 -19.17 -27.16
C LYS A 755 -42.40 -18.99 -28.53
N ASN A 756 -41.96 -19.63 -29.59
CA ASN A 756 -42.59 -19.53 -30.90
C ASN A 756 -43.60 -20.67 -31.20
N ARG A 757 -43.91 -21.53 -30.22
CA ARG A 757 -44.98 -22.55 -30.35
C ARG A 757 -46.23 -22.25 -29.52
N LYS A 758 -46.34 -21.03 -28.99
CA LYS A 758 -47.57 -20.53 -28.36
C LYS A 758 -47.86 -19.09 -28.84
N LYS A 759 -48.11 -18.94 -30.08
CA LYS A 759 -48.87 -17.88 -30.70
C LYS A 759 -49.61 -18.48 -31.91
#